data_c9a619520673c533eef575396b9ecf5a
#
_entry.id   c9a619520673c533eef575396b9ecf5a
#
_cell.length_a   1.000
_cell.length_b   1.000
_cell.length_c   1.000
_cell.angle_alpha   90.00
_cell.angle_beta   90.00
_cell.angle_gamma   90.00
#
_symmetry.space_group_name_H-M   'P 1'
#
loop_
_entity.id
_entity.type
_entity.pdbx_description
1 polymer ?
#
loop_
_entity_poly.entity_id
_entity_poly.type
_entity_poly.pdbx_seq_one_letter_code
_entity_poly.pdbx_strand_id
1 'polypeptide(L)'
;MKFTLSWLKEHLETDAALDEICTRLTEIGLEVEDVDDKAAFKPFVIARVVSAEKHPQADRLKVLMVDTGSGAPVQVVCGAPNARAGLVGAFAAPGTYVPGIDVTLAVGNIRGVESHGMMCSERELEISDSHDGIIDLPEDAPVGQSYAAYAHLDDPLIEINLTPNRPDCTSIHGIARDLAASGLGTLKTRPAPSFAVEGETPVKLTLNLDDPKLCPGFALRLVRGVRNGPSPRWMQQRLIAIGLRPINALVDVTNYMTFDQGRPIHVFDAAKINGNLTVRRAVEGETVLALDQREYKLSPNNVVISDEDGIESIGGIMGGEHSGCDENTVDVLIESALWDPMNIAKSGRSLGIITDARYRFERGVDPEYMVPGLERTTELVLELCGGKAAKAEIVGYQGYEPKIVDFPYSEVKRLTGLDVSNEESDTILTRLGFKVSGSGERVSVAVPSWRPDVDGKADLVEEVMRIHGVDNIKPAPLESHAAVNGKILTTLQIRTRLAKRALAARGMLEAVTWSFIPEDQAKLFGGGSPALKLANPIAAEMSDMRPSLLPGLLTAAQRNADKGYGDVALFEVSGTYENDRPDGQRRVAGGIRRGTASLAGAGRAWSNVAKGGGKPVDVFDAKADALAVIEACGLPMGNIQIEQGGPEWYHPGRSGTIKMGPKVVLGYFGEFHPLTLEALDVSGALCGFEVYVDAMPDAKRKATRTKPALELSPFQVVRRDFAFVVDKTVEAGAIVKAATGADRKLVTGVNVFDIFEGASVGEGKKSVAIEVQIQPVERTLTDEDFEALTQKIVASVTKFTGGVLRS
;
A
#
# COMPACT_ATOMS: atom_id res chain seq x y z
N MET A 1 -15.03 -5.93 -6.58
CA MET A 1 -16.11 -6.41 -7.47
C MET A 1 -16.94 -5.24 -7.87
N LYS A 2 -17.11 -5.05 -9.22
CA LYS A 2 -17.89 -3.92 -9.76
C LYS A 2 -19.21 -4.39 -10.31
N PHE A 3 -20.27 -3.62 -10.14
CA PHE A 3 -21.60 -3.88 -10.72
C PHE A 3 -22.42 -2.60 -10.71
N THR A 4 -23.42 -2.53 -11.62
CA THR A 4 -24.33 -1.39 -11.65
C THR A 4 -25.59 -1.65 -10.80
N LEU A 5 -26.23 -0.59 -10.33
CA LEU A 5 -27.46 -0.66 -9.55
C LEU A 5 -28.59 -1.36 -10.28
N SER A 6 -28.77 -1.06 -11.58
CA SER A 6 -29.80 -1.70 -12.39
C SER A 6 -29.57 -3.19 -12.55
N TRP A 7 -28.30 -3.61 -12.71
CA TRP A 7 -27.94 -5.01 -12.81
C TRP A 7 -28.21 -5.78 -11.50
N LEU A 8 -27.88 -5.17 -10.34
CA LEU A 8 -28.24 -5.72 -9.04
C LEU A 8 -29.75 -5.89 -8.91
N LYS A 9 -30.56 -4.88 -9.31
CA LYS A 9 -32.02 -4.91 -9.26
C LYS A 9 -32.67 -5.92 -10.21
N GLU A 10 -31.94 -6.50 -11.15
CA GLU A 10 -32.43 -7.68 -11.90
C GLU A 10 -32.54 -8.94 -11.03
N HIS A 11 -31.71 -9.04 -10.00
CA HIS A 11 -31.71 -10.16 -9.07
C HIS A 11 -32.41 -9.85 -7.76
N LEU A 12 -32.49 -8.59 -7.36
CA LEU A 12 -33.08 -8.15 -6.11
C LEU A 12 -34.30 -7.26 -6.36
N GLU A 13 -35.44 -7.62 -5.80
CA GLU A 13 -36.60 -6.76 -5.74
C GLU A 13 -36.52 -5.90 -4.49
N THR A 14 -36.25 -4.61 -4.66
CA THR A 14 -36.09 -3.65 -3.57
C THR A 14 -36.44 -2.23 -4.01
N ASP A 15 -37.09 -1.48 -3.10
CA ASP A 15 -37.31 -0.05 -3.23
C ASP A 15 -36.24 0.80 -2.56
N ALA A 16 -35.22 0.15 -1.97
CA ALA A 16 -34.15 0.84 -1.28
C ALA A 16 -33.37 1.80 -2.20
N ALA A 17 -33.01 2.96 -1.66
CA ALA A 17 -32.16 3.94 -2.33
C ALA A 17 -30.72 3.46 -2.43
N LEU A 18 -29.93 4.08 -3.33
CA LEU A 18 -28.51 3.75 -3.52
C LEU A 18 -27.73 3.78 -2.20
N ASP A 19 -27.85 4.86 -1.43
CA ASP A 19 -27.13 5.04 -0.16
C ASP A 19 -27.48 3.97 0.87
N GLU A 20 -28.76 3.53 0.91
CA GLU A 20 -29.22 2.47 1.81
C GLU A 20 -28.63 1.11 1.41
N ILE A 21 -28.57 0.83 0.10
CA ILE A 21 -27.93 -0.38 -0.44
C ILE A 21 -26.44 -0.39 -0.10
N CYS A 22 -25.73 0.73 -0.35
CA CYS A 22 -24.29 0.85 -0.06
C CYS A 22 -23.98 0.70 1.43
N THR A 23 -24.81 1.30 2.29
CA THR A 23 -24.69 1.16 3.75
C THR A 23 -24.88 -0.29 4.16
N ARG A 24 -25.94 -0.95 3.67
CA ARG A 24 -26.21 -2.34 4.00
C ARG A 24 -25.14 -3.31 3.50
N LEU A 25 -24.60 -3.08 2.30
CA LEU A 25 -23.46 -3.87 1.79
C LEU A 25 -22.28 -3.85 2.77
N THR A 26 -21.89 -2.68 3.22
CA THR A 26 -20.79 -2.53 4.18
C THR A 26 -21.12 -3.18 5.53
N GLU A 27 -22.34 -2.99 6.05
CA GLU A 27 -22.78 -3.58 7.32
C GLU A 27 -22.74 -5.11 7.34
N ILE A 28 -23.04 -5.76 6.20
CA ILE A 28 -23.01 -7.23 6.08
C ILE A 28 -21.65 -7.80 5.66
N GLY A 29 -20.60 -6.96 5.61
CA GLY A 29 -19.23 -7.37 5.33
C GLY A 29 -18.82 -7.34 3.85
N LEU A 30 -19.63 -6.68 2.99
CA LEU A 30 -19.30 -6.38 1.60
C LEU A 30 -18.95 -4.90 1.48
N GLU A 31 -17.74 -4.54 1.95
CA GLU A 31 -17.30 -3.15 2.08
C GLU A 31 -17.36 -2.40 0.74
N VAL A 32 -18.13 -1.30 0.70
CA VAL A 32 -18.18 -0.42 -0.46
C VAL A 32 -16.93 0.46 -0.48
N GLU A 33 -16.11 0.31 -1.53
CA GLU A 33 -14.87 1.08 -1.73
C GLU A 33 -15.11 2.37 -2.52
N ASP A 34 -16.00 2.29 -3.54
CA ASP A 34 -16.29 3.45 -4.38
C ASP A 34 -17.71 3.38 -4.94
N VAL A 35 -18.30 4.55 -5.19
CA VAL A 35 -19.62 4.71 -5.80
C VAL A 35 -19.57 5.85 -6.80
N ASP A 36 -19.74 5.53 -8.07
CA ASP A 36 -19.98 6.51 -9.12
C ASP A 36 -21.51 6.60 -9.38
N ASP A 37 -22.13 7.60 -8.81
CA ASP A 37 -23.59 7.81 -8.90
C ASP A 37 -24.04 8.39 -10.24
N LYS A 38 -23.09 8.65 -11.15
CA LYS A 38 -23.31 9.25 -12.49
C LYS A 38 -24.05 10.59 -12.47
N ALA A 39 -24.04 11.27 -11.32
CA ALA A 39 -24.73 12.57 -11.15
C ALA A 39 -24.23 13.62 -12.15
N ALA A 40 -22.96 13.56 -12.54
CA ALA A 40 -22.37 14.48 -13.52
C ALA A 40 -23.08 14.45 -14.88
N PHE A 41 -23.69 13.32 -15.25
CA PHE A 41 -24.37 13.17 -16.56
C PHE A 41 -25.84 13.64 -16.56
N LYS A 42 -26.46 13.82 -15.42
CA LYS A 42 -27.89 14.20 -15.29
C LYS A 42 -28.26 15.49 -16.03
N PRO A 43 -27.40 16.54 -16.10
CA PRO A 43 -27.74 17.80 -16.75
C PRO A 43 -27.73 17.77 -18.29
N PHE A 44 -27.15 16.72 -18.89
CA PHE A 44 -27.08 16.63 -20.36
C PHE A 44 -28.42 16.19 -20.96
N VAL A 45 -28.87 16.90 -22.01
CA VAL A 45 -30.12 16.60 -22.69
C VAL A 45 -29.88 16.29 -24.15
N ILE A 46 -30.79 15.53 -24.75
CA ILE A 46 -30.82 15.29 -26.20
C ILE A 46 -31.35 16.54 -26.85
N ALA A 47 -30.61 17.07 -27.82
CA ALA A 47 -30.99 18.29 -28.54
C ALA A 47 -30.79 18.14 -30.05
N ARG A 48 -31.56 18.87 -30.82
CA ARG A 48 -31.53 18.88 -32.29
C ARG A 48 -30.99 20.19 -32.83
N VAL A 49 -30.06 20.14 -33.73
CA VAL A 49 -29.59 21.30 -34.48
C VAL A 49 -30.63 21.69 -35.53
N VAL A 50 -31.32 22.78 -35.36
CA VAL A 50 -32.36 23.29 -36.30
C VAL A 50 -31.72 23.94 -37.51
N SER A 51 -30.70 24.76 -37.28
CA SER A 51 -29.91 25.41 -38.35
C SER A 51 -28.43 25.49 -37.98
N ALA A 52 -27.58 25.51 -39.01
CA ALA A 52 -26.11 25.63 -38.86
C ALA A 52 -25.57 26.60 -39.91
N GLU A 53 -25.19 27.80 -39.50
CA GLU A 53 -24.66 28.83 -40.35
C GLU A 53 -23.19 29.10 -40.10
N LYS A 54 -22.46 29.64 -41.07
CA LYS A 54 -21.05 30.00 -40.84
C LYS A 54 -20.95 31.18 -39.85
N HIS A 55 -19.97 31.07 -38.99
CA HIS A 55 -19.66 32.16 -38.03
C HIS A 55 -19.17 33.43 -38.82
N PRO A 56 -19.69 34.62 -38.52
CA PRO A 56 -19.35 35.85 -39.28
C PRO A 56 -17.88 36.28 -39.22
N GLN A 57 -17.13 35.83 -38.18
CA GLN A 57 -15.74 36.23 -37.94
C GLN A 57 -14.77 35.05 -37.79
N ALA A 58 -15.21 33.81 -38.15
CA ALA A 58 -14.34 32.62 -37.96
C ALA A 58 -14.70 31.49 -38.94
N ASP A 59 -13.80 31.20 -39.88
CA ASP A 59 -14.01 30.21 -40.95
C ASP A 59 -14.26 28.79 -40.47
N ARG A 60 -13.74 28.43 -39.29
CA ARG A 60 -13.84 27.09 -38.70
C ARG A 60 -15.00 26.91 -37.72
N LEU A 61 -15.72 27.97 -37.41
CA LEU A 61 -16.83 27.94 -36.47
C LEU A 61 -18.17 28.04 -37.20
N LYS A 62 -19.19 27.47 -36.59
CA LYS A 62 -20.60 27.59 -37.02
C LYS A 62 -21.45 28.14 -35.89
N VAL A 63 -22.46 28.87 -36.22
CA VAL A 63 -23.51 29.30 -35.31
C VAL A 63 -24.69 28.38 -35.50
N LEU A 64 -25.03 27.65 -34.47
CA LEU A 64 -26.10 26.65 -34.47
C LEU A 64 -27.32 27.24 -33.74
N MET A 65 -28.51 27.00 -34.25
CA MET A 65 -29.75 27.10 -33.48
C MET A 65 -30.14 25.69 -33.05
N VAL A 66 -30.20 25.49 -31.73
CA VAL A 66 -30.37 24.16 -31.12
C VAL A 66 -31.69 24.11 -30.39
N ASP A 67 -32.57 23.18 -30.80
CA ASP A 67 -33.78 22.83 -30.07
C ASP A 67 -33.44 21.83 -28.95
N THR A 68 -33.65 22.27 -27.73
CA THR A 68 -33.44 21.49 -26.50
C THR A 68 -34.70 20.87 -25.93
N GLY A 69 -35.83 20.99 -26.64
CA GLY A 69 -37.13 20.53 -26.17
C GLY A 69 -37.76 21.39 -25.06
N SER A 70 -37.13 22.46 -24.67
CA SER A 70 -37.56 23.31 -23.52
C SER A 70 -38.05 24.70 -23.91
N GLY A 71 -38.43 24.94 -25.17
CA GLY A 71 -38.94 26.25 -25.64
C GLY A 71 -38.30 26.73 -26.93
N ALA A 72 -37.90 27.99 -27.02
CA ALA A 72 -37.29 28.55 -28.21
C ALA A 72 -35.88 27.95 -28.42
N PRO A 73 -35.42 27.70 -29.65
CA PRO A 73 -34.08 27.23 -29.92
C PRO A 73 -33.02 28.17 -29.39
N VAL A 74 -31.95 27.62 -28.79
CA VAL A 74 -30.82 28.35 -28.21
C VAL A 74 -29.68 28.46 -29.20
N GLN A 75 -28.99 29.62 -29.18
CA GLN A 75 -27.83 29.84 -30.04
C GLN A 75 -26.58 29.21 -29.41
N VAL A 76 -25.84 28.45 -30.21
CA VAL A 76 -24.60 27.75 -29.80
C VAL A 76 -23.53 27.99 -30.87
N VAL A 77 -22.33 28.39 -30.44
CA VAL A 77 -21.18 28.48 -31.33
C VAL A 77 -20.40 27.17 -31.24
N CYS A 78 -20.20 26.47 -32.35
CA CYS A 78 -19.61 25.16 -32.40
C CYS A 78 -18.49 25.05 -33.43
N GLY A 79 -17.41 24.40 -33.07
CA GLY A 79 -16.26 24.13 -33.94
C GLY A 79 -16.20 22.70 -34.50
N ALA A 80 -17.16 21.86 -34.15
CA ALA A 80 -17.18 20.46 -34.59
C ALA A 80 -17.34 20.30 -36.09
N PRO A 81 -16.58 19.44 -36.76
CA PRO A 81 -16.64 19.27 -38.22
C PRO A 81 -17.97 18.71 -38.70
N ASN A 82 -18.61 17.85 -37.91
CA ASN A 82 -19.89 17.21 -38.23
C ASN A 82 -21.12 18.07 -37.91
N ALA A 83 -20.95 19.29 -37.34
CA ALA A 83 -22.05 20.18 -37.05
C ALA A 83 -22.84 20.54 -38.30
N ARG A 84 -24.14 20.19 -38.32
CA ARG A 84 -25.08 20.34 -39.47
C ARG A 84 -26.51 20.48 -38.98
N ALA A 85 -27.36 21.09 -39.79
CA ALA A 85 -28.79 21.07 -39.55
C ALA A 85 -29.32 19.63 -39.57
N GLY A 86 -30.24 19.31 -38.68
CA GLY A 86 -30.81 17.99 -38.48
C GLY A 86 -30.05 17.04 -37.58
N LEU A 87 -28.79 17.36 -37.19
CA LEU A 87 -28.03 16.54 -36.24
C LEU A 87 -28.73 16.54 -34.85
N VAL A 88 -28.89 15.35 -34.30
CA VAL A 88 -29.36 15.13 -32.94
C VAL A 88 -28.19 14.68 -32.09
N GLY A 89 -27.98 15.31 -30.91
CA GLY A 89 -26.82 14.97 -30.09
C GLY A 89 -27.00 15.40 -28.63
N ALA A 90 -25.93 15.21 -27.82
CA ALA A 90 -25.92 15.60 -26.44
C ALA A 90 -25.63 17.11 -26.30
N PHE A 91 -26.43 17.80 -25.52
CA PHE A 91 -26.33 19.24 -25.26
C PHE A 91 -26.11 19.51 -23.78
N ALA A 92 -25.19 20.42 -23.47
CA ALA A 92 -24.95 20.97 -22.16
C ALA A 92 -25.40 22.44 -22.11
N ALA A 93 -26.30 22.79 -21.19
CA ALA A 93 -26.74 24.14 -20.94
C ALA A 93 -25.70 24.93 -20.07
N PRO A 94 -25.76 26.28 -20.05
CA PRO A 94 -24.98 27.03 -19.09
C PRO A 94 -25.28 26.60 -17.64
N GLY A 95 -24.24 26.47 -16.82
CA GLY A 95 -24.31 25.92 -15.48
C GLY A 95 -23.98 24.43 -15.40
N THR A 96 -23.92 23.72 -16.54
CA THR A 96 -23.54 22.30 -16.58
C THR A 96 -22.02 22.16 -16.48
N TYR A 97 -21.55 21.28 -15.58
CA TYR A 97 -20.16 20.82 -15.53
C TYR A 97 -19.92 19.80 -16.62
N VAL A 98 -18.85 19.98 -17.40
CA VAL A 98 -18.43 19.09 -18.48
C VAL A 98 -17.15 18.38 -18.08
N PRO A 99 -17.20 17.09 -17.71
CA PRO A 99 -16.09 16.40 -17.05
C PRO A 99 -14.83 16.31 -17.92
N GLY A 100 -14.92 15.96 -19.19
CA GLY A 100 -13.76 15.74 -20.06
C GLY A 100 -12.94 16.98 -20.40
N ILE A 101 -13.41 18.18 -20.03
CA ILE A 101 -12.68 19.47 -20.16
C ILE A 101 -12.53 20.20 -18.82
N ASP A 102 -13.07 19.63 -17.74
CA ASP A 102 -13.04 20.22 -16.38
C ASP A 102 -13.56 21.67 -16.31
N VAL A 103 -14.70 21.94 -16.95
CA VAL A 103 -15.28 23.28 -17.05
C VAL A 103 -16.77 23.28 -16.73
N THR A 104 -17.21 24.18 -15.88
CA THR A 104 -18.63 24.54 -15.75
C THR A 104 -18.98 25.58 -16.79
N LEU A 105 -19.91 25.28 -17.68
CA LEU A 105 -20.28 26.13 -18.79
C LEU A 105 -20.91 27.44 -18.29
N ALA A 106 -20.55 28.53 -18.91
CA ALA A 106 -21.22 29.83 -18.77
C ALA A 106 -21.70 30.30 -20.15
N VAL A 107 -22.59 31.30 -20.17
CA VAL A 107 -22.90 32.00 -21.43
C VAL A 107 -21.61 32.65 -21.92
N GLY A 108 -21.10 32.20 -23.06
CA GLY A 108 -19.83 32.66 -23.64
C GLY A 108 -20.04 33.62 -24.79
N ASN A 109 -19.13 34.55 -24.98
CA ASN A 109 -19.06 35.38 -26.20
C ASN A 109 -17.85 34.93 -27.02
N ILE A 110 -18.12 34.25 -28.12
CA ILE A 110 -17.09 33.72 -29.00
C ILE A 110 -16.98 34.56 -30.24
N ARG A 111 -15.96 35.40 -30.30
CA ARG A 111 -15.71 36.36 -31.40
C ARG A 111 -16.93 37.23 -31.75
N GLY A 112 -17.61 37.77 -30.74
CA GLY A 112 -18.75 38.66 -30.91
C GLY A 112 -20.10 37.96 -31.05
N VAL A 113 -20.17 36.65 -31.00
CA VAL A 113 -21.41 35.86 -31.04
C VAL A 113 -21.59 35.15 -29.68
N GLU A 114 -22.77 35.31 -29.08
CA GLU A 114 -23.08 34.62 -27.80
C GLU A 114 -23.36 33.15 -28.03
N SER A 115 -22.86 32.30 -27.10
CA SER A 115 -23.10 30.84 -27.06
C SER A 115 -23.76 30.49 -25.73
N HIS A 116 -24.96 29.90 -25.81
CA HIS A 116 -25.78 29.52 -24.66
C HIS A 116 -25.72 28.04 -24.40
N GLY A 117 -24.52 27.44 -24.37
CA GLY A 117 -24.28 26.05 -24.14
C GLY A 117 -23.33 25.44 -25.15
N MET A 118 -23.24 24.10 -25.12
CA MET A 118 -22.32 23.31 -25.95
C MET A 118 -23.00 22.02 -26.44
N MET A 119 -22.78 21.67 -27.71
CA MET A 119 -23.03 20.33 -28.25
C MET A 119 -21.77 19.49 -27.98
N CYS A 120 -21.91 18.37 -27.29
CA CYS A 120 -20.80 17.60 -26.73
C CYS A 120 -20.33 16.45 -27.62
N SER A 121 -19.04 16.17 -27.61
CA SER A 121 -18.42 14.94 -28.09
C SER A 121 -18.38 13.87 -27.01
N GLU A 122 -18.05 12.64 -27.38
CA GLU A 122 -17.87 11.54 -26.41
C GLU A 122 -16.73 11.81 -25.43
N ARG A 123 -15.65 12.43 -25.90
CA ARG A 123 -14.50 12.79 -25.05
C ARG A 123 -14.87 13.83 -23.98
N GLU A 124 -15.68 14.82 -24.32
CA GLU A 124 -16.12 15.84 -23.37
C GLU A 124 -16.99 15.26 -22.25
N LEU A 125 -17.62 14.13 -22.50
CA LEU A 125 -18.42 13.37 -21.53
C LEU A 125 -17.62 12.20 -20.90
N GLU A 126 -16.31 12.04 -21.20
CA GLU A 126 -15.49 10.92 -20.74
C GLU A 126 -16.08 9.53 -21.07
N ILE A 127 -16.83 9.43 -22.15
CA ILE A 127 -17.43 8.17 -22.62
C ILE A 127 -16.40 7.38 -23.45
N SER A 128 -15.62 8.08 -24.28
CA SER A 128 -14.52 7.52 -25.08
C SER A 128 -13.48 8.60 -25.41
N ASP A 129 -12.36 8.19 -26.01
CA ASP A 129 -11.33 9.11 -26.50
C ASP A 129 -11.73 9.82 -27.81
N SER A 130 -12.89 9.51 -28.40
CA SER A 130 -13.35 10.08 -29.68
C SER A 130 -13.63 11.57 -29.55
N HIS A 131 -12.95 12.36 -30.38
CA HIS A 131 -13.09 13.81 -30.47
C HIS A 131 -13.38 14.24 -31.93
N ASP A 132 -13.94 13.37 -32.73
CA ASP A 132 -14.16 13.60 -34.17
C ASP A 132 -15.36 14.52 -34.46
N GLY A 133 -16.11 14.88 -33.43
CA GLY A 133 -17.27 15.79 -33.55
C GLY A 133 -18.26 15.63 -32.41
N ILE A 134 -19.43 16.25 -32.62
CA ILE A 134 -20.59 16.10 -31.72
C ILE A 134 -21.07 14.64 -31.77
N ILE A 135 -21.50 14.10 -30.63
CA ILE A 135 -22.25 12.83 -30.57
C ILE A 135 -23.44 12.88 -31.57
N ASP A 136 -23.44 11.97 -32.52
CA ASP A 136 -24.47 11.93 -33.60
C ASP A 136 -25.44 10.79 -33.28
N LEU A 137 -26.62 11.15 -32.80
CA LEU A 137 -27.69 10.22 -32.43
C LEU A 137 -28.63 9.97 -33.61
N PRO A 138 -29.39 8.86 -33.60
CA PRO A 138 -30.45 8.65 -34.55
C PRO A 138 -31.45 9.80 -34.64
N GLU A 139 -31.99 10.07 -35.81
CA GLU A 139 -32.92 11.20 -36.03
C GLU A 139 -34.20 11.14 -35.20
N ASP A 140 -34.60 9.95 -34.75
CA ASP A 140 -35.75 9.69 -33.89
C ASP A 140 -35.45 9.76 -32.39
N ALA A 141 -34.21 10.08 -32.00
CA ALA A 141 -33.86 10.23 -30.60
C ALA A 141 -34.72 11.33 -29.94
N PRO A 142 -35.23 11.10 -28.71
CA PRO A 142 -36.25 11.93 -28.08
C PRO A 142 -35.68 13.26 -27.58
N VAL A 143 -35.80 14.32 -28.36
CA VAL A 143 -35.34 15.68 -28.01
C VAL A 143 -35.96 16.16 -26.71
N GLY A 144 -35.14 16.77 -25.84
CA GLY A 144 -35.53 17.26 -24.51
C GLY A 144 -35.48 16.23 -23.38
N GLN A 145 -35.26 14.97 -23.70
CA GLN A 145 -35.05 13.95 -22.65
C GLN A 145 -33.59 13.91 -22.21
N SER A 146 -33.35 13.31 -21.01
CA SER A 146 -32.02 13.10 -20.49
C SER A 146 -31.18 12.26 -21.47
N TYR A 147 -30.04 12.79 -21.86
CA TYR A 147 -29.04 12.03 -22.65
C TYR A 147 -28.51 10.85 -21.86
N ALA A 148 -28.25 11.04 -20.56
CA ALA A 148 -27.75 9.98 -19.70
C ALA A 148 -28.71 8.79 -19.64
N ALA A 149 -30.03 9.04 -19.48
CA ALA A 149 -31.05 7.99 -19.48
C ALA A 149 -31.13 7.27 -20.83
N TYR A 150 -31.13 8.03 -21.94
CA TYR A 150 -31.15 7.46 -23.30
C TYR A 150 -29.91 6.64 -23.62
N ALA A 151 -28.74 7.08 -23.16
CA ALA A 151 -27.45 6.41 -23.36
C ALA A 151 -27.17 5.38 -22.27
N HIS A 152 -28.06 5.19 -21.30
CA HIS A 152 -27.88 4.34 -20.11
C HIS A 152 -26.58 4.65 -19.33
N LEU A 153 -26.28 5.94 -19.17
CA LEU A 153 -25.12 6.43 -18.41
C LEU A 153 -25.52 6.89 -17.00
N ASP A 154 -26.79 6.78 -16.65
CA ASP A 154 -27.36 7.18 -15.36
C ASP A 154 -27.46 6.02 -14.35
N ASP A 155 -26.91 4.86 -14.70
CA ASP A 155 -26.88 3.68 -13.85
C ASP A 155 -25.69 3.73 -12.89
N PRO A 156 -25.92 3.93 -11.57
CA PRO A 156 -24.83 4.02 -10.62
C PRO A 156 -23.94 2.77 -10.61
N LEU A 157 -22.63 2.98 -10.61
CA LEU A 157 -21.63 1.92 -10.46
C LEU A 157 -21.22 1.81 -9.02
N ILE A 158 -21.25 0.61 -8.46
CA ILE A 158 -20.83 0.28 -7.11
C ILE A 158 -19.60 -0.62 -7.18
N GLU A 159 -18.56 -0.28 -6.44
CA GLU A 159 -17.39 -1.12 -6.24
C GLU A 159 -17.32 -1.60 -4.80
N ILE A 160 -17.25 -2.92 -4.61
CA ILE A 160 -17.10 -3.53 -3.29
C ILE A 160 -15.80 -4.33 -3.19
N ASN A 161 -15.23 -4.35 -2.00
CA ASN A 161 -14.14 -5.25 -1.64
C ASN A 161 -14.68 -6.60 -1.18
N LEU A 162 -14.08 -7.67 -1.63
CA LEU A 162 -14.44 -9.03 -1.24
C LEU A 162 -13.30 -9.70 -0.52
N THR A 163 -13.56 -10.18 0.68
CA THR A 163 -12.63 -11.05 1.40
C THR A 163 -12.51 -12.42 0.70
N PRO A 164 -11.36 -13.09 0.80
CA PRO A 164 -11.14 -14.37 0.09
C PRO A 164 -12.13 -15.48 0.45
N ASN A 165 -12.77 -15.42 1.62
CA ASN A 165 -13.76 -16.37 2.11
C ASN A 165 -15.18 -16.13 1.58
N ARG A 166 -15.39 -15.12 0.69
CA ARG A 166 -16.70 -14.82 0.11
C ARG A 166 -16.75 -15.06 -1.41
N PRO A 167 -16.46 -16.30 -1.87
CA PRO A 167 -16.56 -16.64 -3.30
C PRO A 167 -17.98 -16.52 -3.84
N ASP A 168 -18.98 -16.75 -3.02
CA ASP A 168 -20.41 -16.61 -3.35
C ASP A 168 -20.78 -15.19 -3.83
N CYS A 169 -20.12 -14.16 -3.29
CA CYS A 169 -20.31 -12.75 -3.67
C CYS A 169 -19.42 -12.28 -4.81
N THR A 170 -18.67 -13.17 -5.47
CA THR A 170 -17.99 -12.87 -6.74
C THR A 170 -18.96 -12.78 -7.93
N SER A 171 -20.27 -12.77 -7.62
CA SER A 171 -21.37 -12.64 -8.58
C SER A 171 -22.42 -11.64 -8.09
N ILE A 172 -23.11 -11.00 -9.03
CA ILE A 172 -24.18 -10.06 -8.73
C ILE A 172 -25.37 -10.81 -8.08
N HIS A 173 -25.66 -12.02 -8.56
CA HIS A 173 -26.66 -12.89 -7.96
C HIS A 173 -26.33 -13.23 -6.49
N GLY A 174 -25.07 -13.52 -6.17
CA GLY A 174 -24.62 -13.79 -4.79
C GLY A 174 -24.74 -12.57 -3.89
N ILE A 175 -24.37 -11.38 -4.38
CA ILE A 175 -24.55 -10.10 -3.68
C ILE A 175 -26.04 -9.84 -3.41
N ALA A 176 -26.89 -10.06 -4.39
CA ALA A 176 -28.35 -9.91 -4.24
C ALA A 176 -28.94 -10.88 -3.19
N ARG A 177 -28.43 -12.13 -3.15
CA ARG A 177 -28.82 -13.13 -2.15
C ARG A 177 -28.46 -12.67 -0.74
N ASP A 178 -27.29 -12.09 -0.54
CA ASP A 178 -26.84 -11.59 0.74
C ASP A 178 -27.66 -10.39 1.20
N LEU A 179 -27.92 -9.44 0.33
CA LEU A 179 -28.80 -8.31 0.61
C LEU A 179 -30.23 -8.77 0.95
N ALA A 180 -30.79 -9.74 0.23
CA ALA A 180 -32.09 -10.30 0.54
C ALA A 180 -32.11 -11.00 1.91
N ALA A 181 -31.02 -11.73 2.25
CA ALA A 181 -30.87 -12.37 3.55
C ALA A 181 -30.85 -11.36 4.70
N SER A 182 -30.25 -10.18 4.47
CA SER A 182 -30.24 -9.07 5.42
C SER A 182 -31.58 -8.34 5.57
N GLY A 183 -32.57 -8.66 4.75
CA GLY A 183 -33.89 -8.05 4.77
C GLY A 183 -34.06 -6.80 3.90
N LEU A 184 -33.08 -6.45 3.05
CA LEU A 184 -33.15 -5.26 2.19
C LEU A 184 -33.97 -5.46 0.91
N GLY A 185 -34.56 -6.61 0.70
CA GLY A 185 -35.39 -6.91 -0.47
C GLY A 185 -35.67 -8.40 -0.56
N THR A 186 -36.15 -8.81 -1.72
CA THR A 186 -36.47 -10.22 -2.03
C THR A 186 -35.67 -10.68 -3.22
N LEU A 187 -34.99 -11.81 -3.10
CA LEU A 187 -34.23 -12.41 -4.21
C LEU A 187 -35.21 -12.87 -5.29
N LYS A 188 -35.01 -12.37 -6.53
CA LYS A 188 -35.84 -12.73 -7.66
C LYS A 188 -35.50 -14.13 -8.17
N THR A 189 -36.49 -14.96 -8.37
CA THR A 189 -36.32 -16.27 -8.99
C THR A 189 -36.42 -16.17 -10.50
N ARG A 190 -35.42 -16.57 -11.22
CA ARG A 190 -35.46 -16.69 -12.67
C ARG A 190 -35.97 -18.08 -13.06
N PRO A 191 -36.84 -18.18 -14.10
CA PRO A 191 -37.25 -19.47 -14.62
C PRO A 191 -36.06 -20.31 -15.08
N ALA A 192 -36.17 -21.63 -14.95
CA ALA A 192 -35.18 -22.53 -15.51
C ALA A 192 -35.12 -22.36 -17.04
N PRO A 193 -33.93 -22.40 -17.65
CA PRO A 193 -33.80 -22.33 -19.12
C PRO A 193 -34.64 -23.42 -19.83
N SER A 194 -35.26 -23.05 -20.95
CA SER A 194 -36.08 -23.97 -21.72
C SER A 194 -35.86 -23.74 -23.20
N PHE A 195 -35.28 -24.69 -23.90
CA PHE A 195 -35.02 -24.66 -25.32
C PHE A 195 -35.03 -26.07 -25.90
N ALA A 196 -35.24 -26.18 -27.21
CA ALA A 196 -35.21 -27.46 -27.93
C ALA A 196 -33.78 -28.00 -28.05
N VAL A 197 -33.62 -29.30 -27.85
CA VAL A 197 -32.36 -30.02 -27.98
C VAL A 197 -32.42 -30.95 -29.18
N GLU A 198 -31.49 -30.81 -30.14
CA GLU A 198 -31.46 -31.59 -31.36
C GLU A 198 -30.09 -32.31 -31.55
N GLY A 199 -30.08 -33.63 -31.47
CA GLY A 199 -28.90 -34.48 -31.68
C GLY A 199 -27.98 -34.51 -30.48
N GLU A 200 -26.85 -35.17 -30.64
CA GLU A 200 -25.80 -35.34 -29.62
C GLU A 200 -24.66 -34.35 -29.87
N THR A 201 -23.91 -33.96 -28.84
CA THR A 201 -22.61 -33.34 -29.00
C THR A 201 -21.60 -34.37 -29.49
N PRO A 202 -21.00 -34.19 -30.69
CA PRO A 202 -20.16 -35.22 -31.32
C PRO A 202 -18.79 -35.31 -30.67
N VAL A 203 -18.30 -34.19 -30.10
CA VAL A 203 -17.02 -34.12 -29.41
C VAL A 203 -17.17 -34.82 -28.06
N LYS A 204 -16.42 -35.90 -27.86
CA LYS A 204 -16.38 -36.62 -26.59
C LYS A 204 -15.38 -35.99 -25.65
N LEU A 205 -15.69 -36.10 -24.37
CA LEU A 205 -14.88 -35.52 -23.33
C LEU A 205 -14.26 -36.65 -22.47
N THR A 206 -12.97 -36.58 -22.25
CA THR A 206 -12.24 -37.53 -21.39
C THR A 206 -11.52 -36.77 -20.29
N LEU A 207 -11.70 -37.19 -19.02
CA LEU A 207 -10.92 -36.74 -17.90
C LEU A 207 -9.77 -37.74 -17.65
N ASN A 208 -8.58 -37.40 -18.16
CA ASN A 208 -7.37 -38.22 -18.02
C ASN A 208 -6.43 -37.61 -16.97
N LEU A 209 -6.85 -37.71 -15.70
CA LEU A 209 -6.18 -37.13 -14.56
C LEU A 209 -5.85 -38.20 -13.53
N ASP A 210 -4.65 -38.11 -12.93
CA ASP A 210 -4.19 -38.95 -11.84
C ASP A 210 -4.96 -38.68 -10.52
N ASP A 211 -5.43 -37.47 -10.32
CA ASP A 211 -6.30 -37.06 -9.23
C ASP A 211 -7.62 -36.52 -9.79
N PRO A 212 -8.76 -37.23 -9.60
CA PRO A 212 -10.07 -36.77 -10.05
C PRO A 212 -10.51 -35.42 -9.45
N LYS A 213 -9.94 -35.02 -8.32
CA LYS A 213 -10.27 -33.73 -7.69
C LYS A 213 -9.81 -32.53 -8.51
N LEU A 214 -8.82 -32.72 -9.37
CA LEU A 214 -8.30 -31.62 -10.22
C LEU A 214 -9.35 -31.06 -11.18
N CYS A 215 -10.24 -31.95 -11.70
CA CYS A 215 -11.42 -31.60 -12.48
C CYS A 215 -12.58 -32.53 -12.07
N PRO A 216 -13.32 -32.20 -11.00
CA PRO A 216 -14.38 -33.08 -10.49
C PRO A 216 -15.57 -33.21 -11.43
N GLY A 217 -15.73 -32.27 -12.37
CA GLY A 217 -16.84 -32.28 -13.30
C GLY A 217 -16.58 -31.36 -14.48
N PHE A 218 -17.06 -31.79 -15.65
CA PHE A 218 -16.95 -31.03 -16.87
C PHE A 218 -18.22 -31.27 -17.73
N ALA A 219 -18.81 -30.19 -18.20
CA ALA A 219 -19.97 -30.22 -19.08
C ALA A 219 -19.66 -29.45 -20.37
N LEU A 220 -20.00 -30.06 -21.51
CA LEU A 220 -19.75 -29.52 -22.83
C LEU A 220 -21.05 -29.59 -23.67
N ARG A 221 -21.35 -28.53 -24.41
CA ARG A 221 -22.50 -28.53 -25.34
C ARG A 221 -22.13 -27.89 -26.64
N LEU A 222 -22.52 -28.52 -27.75
CA LEU A 222 -22.43 -27.95 -29.08
C LEU A 222 -23.72 -27.16 -29.39
N VAL A 223 -23.55 -25.94 -29.89
CA VAL A 223 -24.63 -25.17 -30.55
C VAL A 223 -24.22 -24.94 -32.00
N ARG A 224 -25.05 -25.44 -32.94
CA ARG A 224 -24.78 -25.36 -34.41
C ARG A 224 -25.53 -24.22 -35.06
N GLY A 225 -24.92 -23.62 -36.06
CA GLY A 225 -25.56 -22.61 -36.90
C GLY A 225 -25.73 -21.26 -36.19
N VAL A 226 -24.83 -20.89 -35.28
CA VAL A 226 -24.84 -19.57 -34.66
C VAL A 226 -24.41 -18.49 -35.65
N ARG A 227 -24.86 -17.27 -35.42
CA ARG A 227 -24.40 -16.06 -36.11
C ARG A 227 -23.75 -15.16 -35.06
N ASN A 228 -22.44 -15.25 -35.00
CA ASN A 228 -21.71 -14.39 -34.08
C ASN A 228 -21.62 -12.96 -34.64
N GLY A 229 -21.56 -11.97 -33.73
CA GLY A 229 -21.49 -10.56 -34.05
C GLY A 229 -21.44 -9.72 -32.79
N PRO A 230 -21.68 -8.41 -32.87
CA PRO A 230 -21.74 -7.57 -31.67
C PRO A 230 -22.84 -8.05 -30.71
N SER A 231 -22.56 -8.08 -29.43
CA SER A 231 -23.57 -8.32 -28.40
C SER A 231 -24.57 -7.16 -28.31
N PRO A 232 -25.77 -7.36 -27.73
CA PRO A 232 -26.74 -6.30 -27.62
C PRO A 232 -26.24 -5.17 -26.71
N ARG A 233 -26.71 -3.96 -26.99
CA ARG A 233 -26.23 -2.75 -26.34
C ARG A 233 -26.31 -2.81 -24.79
N TRP A 234 -27.38 -3.40 -24.25
CA TRP A 234 -27.52 -3.55 -22.80
C TRP A 234 -26.40 -4.39 -22.16
N MET A 235 -25.94 -5.45 -22.84
CA MET A 235 -24.83 -6.30 -22.36
C MET A 235 -23.51 -5.57 -22.50
N GLN A 236 -23.25 -4.91 -23.63
CA GLN A 236 -22.04 -4.12 -23.84
C GLN A 236 -21.88 -3.05 -22.75
N GLN A 237 -22.95 -2.31 -22.43
CA GLN A 237 -22.94 -1.27 -21.41
C GLN A 237 -22.60 -1.80 -20.04
N ARG A 238 -23.14 -2.95 -19.64
CA ARG A 238 -22.79 -3.60 -18.37
C ARG A 238 -21.33 -4.03 -18.30
N LEU A 239 -20.83 -4.63 -19.38
CA LEU A 239 -19.43 -5.02 -19.44
C LEU A 239 -18.50 -3.81 -19.38
N ILE A 240 -18.82 -2.74 -20.15
CA ILE A 240 -18.06 -1.48 -20.11
C ILE A 240 -18.08 -0.86 -18.71
N ALA A 241 -19.24 -0.83 -18.04
CA ALA A 241 -19.37 -0.26 -16.72
C ALA A 241 -18.45 -0.93 -15.69
N ILE A 242 -18.22 -2.23 -15.80
CA ILE A 242 -17.32 -2.97 -14.90
C ILE A 242 -15.87 -3.00 -15.40
N GLY A 243 -15.54 -2.29 -16.49
CA GLY A 243 -14.19 -2.16 -17.05
C GLY A 243 -13.80 -3.22 -18.06
N LEU A 244 -14.75 -4.00 -18.57
CA LEU A 244 -14.50 -4.98 -19.63
C LEU A 244 -14.79 -4.39 -21.02
N ARG A 245 -13.97 -4.77 -21.99
CA ARG A 245 -14.19 -4.41 -23.39
C ARG A 245 -15.10 -5.46 -24.06
N PRO A 246 -16.26 -5.08 -24.63
CA PRO A 246 -17.05 -5.98 -25.48
C PRO A 246 -16.23 -6.46 -26.68
N ILE A 247 -16.37 -7.73 -27.02
CA ILE A 247 -15.63 -8.36 -28.14
C ILE A 247 -16.62 -8.82 -29.20
N ASN A 248 -17.39 -9.86 -28.91
CA ASN A 248 -18.47 -10.39 -29.73
C ASN A 248 -19.47 -11.12 -28.83
N ALA A 249 -20.66 -11.40 -29.32
CA ALA A 249 -21.74 -11.93 -28.51
C ALA A 249 -21.41 -13.24 -27.78
N LEU A 250 -20.65 -14.16 -28.39
CA LEU A 250 -20.26 -15.42 -27.74
C LEU A 250 -19.34 -15.17 -26.55
N VAL A 251 -18.32 -14.34 -26.73
CA VAL A 251 -17.36 -14.00 -25.65
C VAL A 251 -18.02 -13.12 -24.58
N ASP A 252 -18.84 -12.17 -24.99
CA ASP A 252 -19.54 -11.27 -24.07
C ASP A 252 -20.53 -12.01 -23.17
N VAL A 253 -21.21 -13.05 -23.69
CA VAL A 253 -22.06 -13.95 -22.89
C VAL A 253 -21.25 -14.69 -21.82
N THR A 254 -20.03 -15.17 -22.13
CA THR A 254 -19.19 -15.85 -21.13
C THR A 254 -18.75 -14.89 -20.02
N ASN A 255 -18.36 -13.66 -20.40
CA ASN A 255 -18.04 -12.60 -19.45
C ASN A 255 -19.26 -12.22 -18.61
N TYR A 256 -20.41 -12.03 -19.23
CA TYR A 256 -21.66 -11.73 -18.53
C TYR A 256 -21.98 -12.80 -17.48
N MET A 257 -21.96 -14.09 -17.85
CA MET A 257 -22.23 -15.20 -16.93
C MET A 257 -21.22 -15.27 -15.77
N THR A 258 -19.97 -14.93 -16.04
CA THR A 258 -18.92 -14.88 -15.02
C THR A 258 -19.25 -13.87 -13.91
N PHE A 259 -19.74 -12.68 -14.27
CA PHE A 259 -20.09 -11.64 -13.31
C PHE A 259 -21.53 -11.77 -12.78
N ASP A 260 -22.47 -12.13 -13.61
CA ASP A 260 -23.90 -12.28 -13.24
C ASP A 260 -24.10 -13.41 -12.22
N GLN A 261 -23.52 -14.59 -12.51
CA GLN A 261 -23.75 -15.83 -11.76
C GLN A 261 -22.52 -16.38 -11.02
N GLY A 262 -21.34 -15.76 -11.17
CA GLY A 262 -20.10 -16.29 -10.58
C GLY A 262 -19.64 -17.60 -11.22
N ARG A 263 -20.09 -17.88 -12.43
CA ARG A 263 -19.78 -19.10 -13.17
C ARG A 263 -18.92 -18.75 -14.38
N PRO A 264 -17.60 -18.89 -14.32
CA PRO A 264 -16.78 -18.76 -15.51
C PRO A 264 -17.15 -19.85 -16.52
N ILE A 265 -17.38 -19.42 -17.74
CA ILE A 265 -17.75 -20.23 -18.90
C ILE A 265 -16.68 -20.00 -19.95
N HIS A 266 -16.36 -21.02 -20.74
CA HIS A 266 -15.53 -20.86 -21.93
C HIS A 266 -16.26 -21.34 -23.20
N VAL A 267 -15.86 -20.80 -24.35
CA VAL A 267 -16.40 -21.16 -25.64
C VAL A 267 -15.30 -21.43 -26.65
N PHE A 268 -15.39 -22.55 -27.34
CA PHE A 268 -14.48 -22.92 -28.41
C PHE A 268 -15.21 -22.86 -29.75
N ASP A 269 -14.55 -22.41 -30.80
CA ASP A 269 -14.97 -22.60 -32.15
C ASP A 269 -14.89 -24.09 -32.51
N ALA A 270 -16.03 -24.74 -32.69
CA ALA A 270 -16.09 -26.18 -32.91
C ALA A 270 -15.38 -26.64 -34.21
N ALA A 271 -15.25 -25.76 -35.20
CA ALA A 271 -14.54 -26.05 -36.44
C ALA A 271 -13.00 -26.09 -36.25
N LYS A 272 -12.50 -25.50 -35.19
CA LYS A 272 -11.07 -25.45 -34.85
C LYS A 272 -10.65 -26.58 -33.89
N ILE A 273 -11.60 -27.36 -33.37
CA ILE A 273 -11.32 -28.50 -32.47
C ILE A 273 -11.16 -29.76 -33.33
N ASN A 274 -10.00 -30.40 -33.19
CA ASN A 274 -9.71 -31.66 -33.89
C ASN A 274 -9.98 -32.88 -32.99
N GLY A 275 -10.96 -33.71 -33.37
CA GLY A 275 -11.30 -34.92 -32.61
C GLY A 275 -12.05 -34.67 -31.30
N ASN A 276 -11.52 -35.20 -30.20
CA ASN A 276 -12.15 -35.16 -28.91
C ASN A 276 -11.36 -34.29 -27.93
N LEU A 277 -12.03 -33.78 -26.88
CA LEU A 277 -11.36 -33.02 -25.85
C LEU A 277 -10.92 -33.92 -24.70
N THR A 278 -9.69 -33.72 -24.24
CA THR A 278 -9.11 -34.42 -23.08
C THR A 278 -8.63 -33.40 -22.07
N VAL A 279 -9.12 -33.54 -20.84
CA VAL A 279 -8.56 -32.80 -19.67
C VAL A 279 -7.45 -33.65 -19.10
N ARG A 280 -6.24 -33.12 -19.08
CA ARG A 280 -5.04 -33.82 -18.62
C ARG A 280 -4.06 -32.86 -17.93
N ARG A 281 -3.04 -33.44 -17.31
CA ARG A 281 -1.87 -32.63 -16.94
C ARG A 281 -1.06 -32.26 -18.18
N ALA A 282 -0.47 -31.07 -18.17
CA ALA A 282 0.51 -30.72 -19.19
C ALA A 282 1.77 -31.59 -19.07
N VAL A 283 2.50 -31.74 -20.15
CA VAL A 283 3.84 -32.33 -20.17
C VAL A 283 4.88 -31.25 -19.97
N GLU A 284 6.00 -31.59 -19.33
CA GLU A 284 7.08 -30.63 -19.09
C GLU A 284 7.55 -29.96 -20.36
N GLY A 285 7.44 -28.63 -20.41
CA GLY A 285 7.89 -27.80 -21.52
C GLY A 285 6.88 -27.64 -22.65
N GLU A 286 5.67 -28.21 -22.57
CA GLU A 286 4.59 -27.85 -23.49
C GLU A 286 4.33 -26.35 -23.44
N THR A 287 3.94 -25.78 -24.59
CA THR A 287 3.60 -24.35 -24.68
C THR A 287 2.19 -24.18 -25.22
N VAL A 288 1.56 -23.06 -24.85
CA VAL A 288 0.27 -22.63 -25.38
C VAL A 288 0.30 -21.13 -25.65
N LEU A 289 -0.10 -20.72 -26.84
CA LEU A 289 -0.40 -19.32 -27.14
C LEU A 289 -1.81 -19.04 -26.61
N ALA A 290 -1.92 -18.18 -25.59
CA ALA A 290 -3.18 -17.89 -24.92
C ALA A 290 -3.89 -16.68 -25.53
N LEU A 291 -5.16 -16.46 -25.14
CA LEU A 291 -6.02 -15.37 -25.64
C LEU A 291 -5.45 -13.95 -25.38
N ASP A 292 -4.50 -13.79 -24.45
CA ASP A 292 -3.77 -12.54 -24.21
C ASP A 292 -2.56 -12.34 -25.15
N GLN A 293 -2.43 -13.16 -26.18
CA GLN A 293 -1.35 -13.15 -27.20
C GLN A 293 0.05 -13.46 -26.60
N ARG A 294 0.11 -14.14 -25.46
CA ARG A 294 1.36 -14.58 -24.84
C ARG A 294 1.51 -16.07 -24.93
N GLU A 295 2.74 -16.52 -25.16
CA GLU A 295 3.10 -17.93 -25.09
C GLU A 295 3.50 -18.30 -23.65
N TYR A 296 2.84 -19.30 -23.10
CA TYR A 296 3.10 -19.81 -21.77
C TYR A 296 3.75 -21.17 -21.83
N LYS A 297 4.86 -21.35 -21.11
CA LYS A 297 5.52 -22.63 -20.93
C LYS A 297 4.94 -23.32 -19.70
N LEU A 298 4.44 -24.53 -19.91
CA LEU A 298 3.71 -25.29 -18.92
C LEU A 298 4.57 -26.35 -18.25
N SER A 299 4.08 -26.85 -17.12
CA SER A 299 4.67 -27.92 -16.33
C SER A 299 3.61 -28.97 -15.96
N PRO A 300 3.99 -30.17 -15.48
CA PRO A 300 3.04 -31.19 -15.03
C PRO A 300 2.11 -30.77 -13.89
N ASN A 301 2.38 -29.64 -13.24
CA ASN A 301 1.47 -29.06 -12.24
C ASN A 301 0.25 -28.36 -12.83
N ASN A 302 0.31 -28.02 -14.12
CA ASN A 302 -0.78 -27.34 -14.80
C ASN A 302 -1.75 -28.37 -15.40
N VAL A 303 -3.04 -28.13 -15.25
CA VAL A 303 -4.11 -28.88 -15.91
C VAL A 303 -4.52 -28.15 -17.17
N VAL A 304 -4.64 -28.88 -18.27
CA VAL A 304 -4.97 -28.33 -19.58
C VAL A 304 -6.15 -29.08 -20.20
N ILE A 305 -6.82 -28.40 -21.10
CA ILE A 305 -7.77 -29.01 -22.02
C ILE A 305 -7.04 -29.10 -23.35
N SER A 306 -6.98 -30.30 -23.94
CA SER A 306 -6.31 -30.56 -25.22
C SER A 306 -7.22 -31.34 -26.15
N ASP A 307 -7.03 -31.15 -27.42
CA ASP A 307 -7.56 -31.99 -28.47
C ASP A 307 -6.46 -32.94 -29.07
N GLU A 308 -6.61 -33.40 -30.28
CA GLU A 308 -5.63 -34.27 -30.95
C GLU A 308 -4.43 -33.49 -31.50
N ASP A 309 -4.56 -32.16 -31.73
CA ASP A 309 -3.50 -31.31 -32.26
C ASP A 309 -2.66 -30.65 -31.17
N GLY A 310 -3.26 -30.35 -29.97
CA GLY A 310 -2.51 -29.67 -28.91
C GLY A 310 -3.33 -29.20 -27.74
N ILE A 311 -2.83 -28.14 -27.09
CA ILE A 311 -3.47 -27.54 -25.93
C ILE A 311 -4.38 -26.40 -26.38
N GLU A 312 -5.67 -26.50 -26.02
CA GLU A 312 -6.71 -25.52 -26.34
C GLU A 312 -7.04 -24.59 -25.19
N SER A 313 -6.68 -24.96 -23.96
CA SER A 313 -6.92 -24.10 -22.79
C SER A 313 -6.05 -24.50 -21.60
N ILE A 314 -5.65 -23.52 -20.80
CA ILE A 314 -5.17 -23.73 -19.44
C ILE A 314 -6.42 -23.82 -18.54
N GLY A 315 -6.76 -25.03 -18.10
CA GLY A 315 -8.03 -25.34 -17.47
C GLY A 315 -8.39 -24.38 -16.33
N GLY A 316 -9.54 -23.72 -16.43
CA GLY A 316 -10.05 -22.76 -15.45
C GLY A 316 -9.28 -21.44 -15.31
N ILE A 317 -8.28 -21.18 -16.16
CA ILE A 317 -7.41 -19.98 -16.08
C ILE A 317 -7.56 -19.14 -17.35
N MET A 318 -7.23 -19.68 -18.53
CA MET A 318 -7.25 -18.92 -19.78
C MET A 318 -7.34 -19.85 -21.00
N GLY A 319 -8.20 -19.50 -21.96
CA GLY A 319 -8.29 -20.18 -23.24
C GLY A 319 -7.07 -19.97 -24.13
N GLY A 320 -6.84 -20.93 -25.05
CA GLY A 320 -5.88 -20.78 -26.13
C GLY A 320 -6.42 -19.92 -27.26
N GLU A 321 -5.52 -19.28 -27.99
CA GLU A 321 -5.84 -18.44 -29.13
C GLU A 321 -6.40 -19.27 -30.32
N HIS A 322 -5.88 -20.47 -30.51
CA HIS A 322 -6.21 -21.34 -31.67
C HIS A 322 -7.70 -21.61 -31.79
N SER A 323 -8.33 -22.08 -30.72
CA SER A 323 -9.76 -22.43 -30.68
C SER A 323 -10.69 -21.26 -30.33
N GLY A 324 -10.16 -20.03 -30.26
CA GLY A 324 -10.94 -18.84 -29.92
C GLY A 324 -12.05 -18.57 -30.94
N CYS A 325 -13.22 -18.11 -30.46
CA CYS A 325 -14.36 -17.74 -31.31
C CYS A 325 -14.15 -16.36 -31.94
N ASP A 326 -14.43 -16.25 -33.20
CA ASP A 326 -14.41 -15.01 -33.98
C ASP A 326 -15.78 -14.73 -34.69
N GLU A 327 -15.84 -13.70 -35.53
CA GLU A 327 -17.06 -13.30 -36.23
C GLU A 327 -17.54 -14.35 -37.26
N ASN A 328 -16.66 -15.28 -37.67
CA ASN A 328 -16.95 -16.32 -38.61
C ASN A 328 -17.37 -17.65 -37.96
N THR A 329 -17.32 -17.73 -36.62
CA THR A 329 -17.71 -18.94 -35.91
C THR A 329 -19.18 -19.26 -36.13
N VAL A 330 -19.45 -20.49 -36.64
CA VAL A 330 -20.80 -20.98 -36.96
C VAL A 330 -21.26 -22.05 -35.99
N ASP A 331 -20.36 -22.87 -35.51
CA ASP A 331 -20.62 -23.93 -34.54
C ASP A 331 -19.77 -23.65 -33.29
N VAL A 332 -20.38 -23.60 -32.11
CA VAL A 332 -19.70 -23.27 -30.85
C VAL A 332 -19.85 -24.39 -29.85
N LEU A 333 -18.74 -24.75 -29.20
CA LEU A 333 -18.74 -25.63 -28.02
C LEU A 333 -18.69 -24.77 -26.75
N ILE A 334 -19.70 -24.93 -25.89
CA ILE A 334 -19.82 -24.22 -24.62
C ILE A 334 -19.33 -25.13 -23.50
N GLU A 335 -18.33 -24.65 -22.73
CA GLU A 335 -17.72 -25.34 -21.59
C GLU A 335 -18.24 -24.77 -20.27
N SER A 336 -18.59 -25.67 -19.34
CA SER A 336 -18.80 -25.35 -17.95
C SER A 336 -18.15 -26.43 -17.10
N ALA A 337 -17.10 -26.10 -16.35
CA ALA A 337 -16.28 -27.08 -15.63
C ALA A 337 -16.11 -26.73 -14.14
N LEU A 338 -15.63 -27.72 -13.40
CA LEU A 338 -15.20 -27.60 -12.00
C LEU A 338 -13.70 -27.88 -11.93
N TRP A 339 -13.01 -27.09 -11.13
CA TRP A 339 -11.56 -27.17 -10.97
C TRP A 339 -11.16 -27.16 -9.50
N ASP A 340 -10.07 -27.84 -9.15
CA ASP A 340 -9.49 -27.76 -7.81
C ASP A 340 -8.98 -26.35 -7.54
N PRO A 341 -9.52 -25.63 -6.53
CA PRO A 341 -9.14 -24.25 -6.24
C PRO A 341 -7.63 -24.09 -5.96
N MET A 342 -7.03 -25.06 -5.27
CA MET A 342 -5.63 -25.02 -4.92
C MET A 342 -4.72 -25.20 -6.14
N ASN A 343 -5.09 -26.07 -7.08
CA ASN A 343 -4.35 -26.23 -8.34
C ASN A 343 -4.44 -24.97 -9.19
N ILE A 344 -5.64 -24.38 -9.31
CA ILE A 344 -5.84 -23.11 -10.03
C ILE A 344 -4.96 -21.99 -9.45
N ALA A 345 -4.96 -21.84 -8.12
CA ALA A 345 -4.16 -20.81 -7.45
C ALA A 345 -2.65 -21.00 -7.69
N LYS A 346 -2.16 -22.24 -7.58
CA LYS A 346 -0.74 -22.57 -7.82
C LYS A 346 -0.34 -22.35 -9.29
N SER A 347 -1.17 -22.85 -10.22
CA SER A 347 -0.94 -22.71 -11.66
C SER A 347 -0.93 -21.25 -12.09
N GLY A 348 -1.95 -20.49 -11.71
CA GLY A 348 -2.02 -19.07 -12.05
C GLY A 348 -0.88 -18.25 -11.47
N ARG A 349 -0.44 -18.57 -10.24
CA ARG A 349 0.71 -17.90 -9.63
C ARG A 349 2.02 -18.24 -10.35
N SER A 350 2.25 -19.51 -10.66
CA SER A 350 3.48 -19.94 -11.35
C SER A 350 3.61 -19.38 -12.76
N LEU A 351 2.48 -19.21 -13.45
CA LEU A 351 2.42 -18.64 -14.80
C LEU A 351 2.32 -17.10 -14.81
N GLY A 352 2.06 -16.47 -13.66
CA GLY A 352 1.87 -15.02 -13.57
C GLY A 352 0.58 -14.52 -14.23
N ILE A 353 -0.44 -15.37 -14.37
CA ILE A 353 -1.71 -15.04 -15.06
C ILE A 353 -2.75 -14.60 -14.05
N ILE A 354 -3.40 -13.47 -14.31
CA ILE A 354 -4.51 -12.93 -13.53
C ILE A 354 -5.72 -12.80 -14.46
N THR A 355 -6.80 -13.56 -14.16
CA THR A 355 -8.05 -13.50 -14.91
C THR A 355 -9.26 -13.58 -13.98
N ASP A 356 -10.42 -13.13 -14.46
CA ASP A 356 -11.69 -13.24 -13.76
C ASP A 356 -12.12 -14.68 -13.51
N ALA A 357 -11.79 -15.58 -14.42
CA ALA A 357 -12.02 -17.01 -14.27
C ALA A 357 -11.16 -17.59 -13.14
N ARG A 358 -9.84 -17.35 -13.18
CA ARG A 358 -8.93 -17.75 -12.10
C ARG A 358 -9.38 -17.19 -10.75
N TYR A 359 -9.73 -15.90 -10.69
CA TYR A 359 -10.15 -15.22 -9.45
C TYR A 359 -11.30 -15.96 -8.76
N ARG A 360 -12.25 -16.51 -9.53
CA ARG A 360 -13.40 -17.26 -9.02
C ARG A 360 -13.04 -18.71 -8.71
N PHE A 361 -12.38 -19.40 -9.63
CA PHE A 361 -12.04 -20.81 -9.44
C PHE A 361 -11.04 -21.04 -8.29
N GLU A 362 -10.07 -20.15 -8.10
CA GLU A 362 -9.11 -20.30 -6.99
C GLU A 362 -9.75 -20.10 -5.58
N ARG A 363 -10.94 -19.48 -5.51
CA ARG A 363 -11.74 -19.33 -4.29
C ARG A 363 -12.80 -20.41 -4.13
N GLY A 364 -13.12 -21.10 -5.20
CA GLY A 364 -14.21 -22.06 -5.28
C GLY A 364 -15.47 -21.47 -5.91
N VAL A 365 -16.08 -22.21 -6.81
CA VAL A 365 -17.35 -21.88 -7.47
C VAL A 365 -18.42 -22.87 -7.03
N ASP A 366 -19.69 -22.48 -7.19
CA ASP A 366 -20.81 -23.37 -6.85
C ASP A 366 -20.81 -24.62 -7.76
N PRO A 367 -20.56 -25.83 -7.24
CA PRO A 367 -20.54 -27.05 -8.07
C PRO A 367 -21.92 -27.40 -8.61
N GLU A 368 -23.02 -27.13 -7.88
CA GLU A 368 -24.36 -27.43 -8.36
C GLU A 368 -24.80 -26.52 -9.51
N TYR A 369 -24.14 -25.36 -9.68
CA TYR A 369 -24.43 -24.46 -10.79
C TYR A 369 -23.65 -24.79 -12.09
N MET A 370 -22.89 -25.88 -12.13
CA MET A 370 -22.16 -26.30 -13.33
C MET A 370 -23.10 -26.55 -14.52
N VAL A 371 -24.09 -27.40 -14.34
CA VAL A 371 -25.06 -27.74 -15.40
C VAL A 371 -26.07 -26.62 -15.60
N PRO A 372 -26.72 -26.04 -14.57
CA PRO A 372 -27.60 -24.89 -14.75
C PRO A 372 -26.93 -23.70 -15.43
N GLY A 373 -25.65 -23.47 -15.16
CA GLY A 373 -24.85 -22.42 -15.81
C GLY A 373 -24.64 -22.68 -17.30
N LEU A 374 -24.35 -23.93 -17.68
CA LEU A 374 -24.31 -24.34 -19.09
C LEU A 374 -25.65 -24.12 -19.79
N GLU A 375 -26.76 -24.51 -19.14
CA GLU A 375 -28.11 -24.34 -19.68
C GLU A 375 -28.43 -22.85 -19.88
N ARG A 376 -28.15 -22.01 -18.89
CA ARG A 376 -28.38 -20.56 -18.98
C ARG A 376 -27.53 -19.91 -20.08
N THR A 377 -26.26 -20.29 -20.16
CA THR A 377 -25.37 -19.80 -21.23
C THR A 377 -25.90 -20.22 -22.62
N THR A 378 -26.34 -21.47 -22.73
CA THR A 378 -26.93 -21.97 -23.99
C THR A 378 -28.17 -21.16 -24.40
N GLU A 379 -29.08 -20.89 -23.46
CA GLU A 379 -30.24 -20.06 -23.70
C GLU A 379 -29.86 -18.67 -24.21
N LEU A 380 -28.91 -18.00 -23.58
CA LEU A 380 -28.42 -16.69 -24.01
C LEU A 380 -27.78 -16.75 -25.42
N VAL A 381 -26.97 -17.77 -25.70
CA VAL A 381 -26.39 -17.96 -27.05
C VAL A 381 -27.47 -18.16 -28.10
N LEU A 382 -28.47 -18.98 -27.82
CA LEU A 382 -29.60 -19.18 -28.73
C LEU A 382 -30.41 -17.91 -28.95
N GLU A 383 -30.65 -17.13 -27.92
CA GLU A 383 -31.37 -15.86 -27.96
C GLU A 383 -30.59 -14.82 -28.79
N LEU A 384 -29.28 -14.68 -28.57
CA LEU A 384 -28.49 -13.62 -29.18
C LEU A 384 -27.89 -13.98 -30.54
N CYS A 385 -27.49 -15.22 -30.71
CA CYS A 385 -26.79 -15.71 -31.91
C CYS A 385 -27.61 -16.71 -32.73
N GLY A 386 -28.76 -17.16 -32.19
CA GLY A 386 -29.53 -18.23 -32.84
C GLY A 386 -28.86 -19.58 -32.74
N GLY A 387 -29.21 -20.46 -33.66
CA GLY A 387 -28.62 -21.81 -33.74
C GLY A 387 -29.50 -22.91 -33.16
N LYS A 388 -28.92 -24.11 -33.00
CA LYS A 388 -29.58 -25.32 -32.50
C LYS A 388 -28.68 -26.01 -31.48
N ALA A 389 -29.15 -26.21 -30.27
CA ALA A 389 -28.44 -26.83 -29.19
C ALA A 389 -28.46 -28.37 -29.31
N ALA A 390 -27.31 -29.01 -29.19
CA ALA A 390 -27.21 -30.44 -29.03
C ALA A 390 -27.34 -30.84 -27.54
N LYS A 391 -27.51 -32.14 -27.28
CA LYS A 391 -27.48 -32.67 -25.92
C LYS A 391 -26.11 -32.45 -25.28
N ALA A 392 -26.08 -32.03 -24.03
CA ALA A 392 -24.82 -31.85 -23.32
C ALA A 392 -24.09 -33.17 -23.05
N GLU A 393 -22.80 -33.18 -23.21
CA GLU A 393 -21.88 -34.22 -22.72
C GLU A 393 -21.43 -33.80 -21.29
N ILE A 394 -21.66 -34.64 -20.29
CA ILE A 394 -21.34 -34.37 -18.89
C ILE A 394 -20.52 -35.53 -18.36
N VAL A 395 -19.35 -35.24 -17.81
CA VAL A 395 -18.41 -36.25 -17.29
C VAL A 395 -17.95 -35.85 -15.89
N GLY A 396 -17.81 -36.85 -15.02
CA GLY A 396 -17.19 -36.68 -13.69
C GLY A 396 -18.13 -36.24 -12.58
N TYR A 397 -19.05 -35.32 -12.81
CA TYR A 397 -19.89 -34.73 -11.78
C TYR A 397 -20.89 -35.74 -11.15
N GLN A 398 -20.82 -35.90 -9.82
CA GLN A 398 -21.63 -36.86 -9.06
C GLN A 398 -22.71 -36.16 -8.18
N GLY A 399 -22.86 -34.84 -8.27
CA GLY A 399 -23.68 -34.04 -7.38
C GLY A 399 -22.90 -33.48 -6.17
N TYR A 400 -23.51 -32.56 -5.48
CA TYR A 400 -22.95 -31.95 -4.27
C TYR A 400 -23.48 -32.67 -3.02
N GLU A 401 -22.56 -33.15 -2.17
CA GLU A 401 -22.90 -33.64 -0.84
C GLU A 401 -22.71 -32.52 0.18
N PRO A 402 -23.80 -32.02 0.82
CA PRO A 402 -23.67 -30.90 1.77
C PRO A 402 -22.83 -31.30 2.98
N LYS A 403 -21.88 -30.46 3.33
CA LYS A 403 -21.18 -30.56 4.60
C LYS A 403 -22.14 -30.28 5.75
N ILE A 404 -22.15 -31.14 6.76
CA ILE A 404 -22.98 -30.98 7.93
C ILE A 404 -22.16 -30.46 9.08
N VAL A 405 -22.52 -29.30 9.61
CA VAL A 405 -21.87 -28.65 10.75
C VAL A 405 -22.76 -28.82 11.98
N ASP A 406 -22.19 -29.36 13.07
CA ASP A 406 -22.83 -29.41 14.38
C ASP A 406 -22.72 -28.02 15.05
N PHE A 407 -23.86 -27.34 15.23
CA PHE A 407 -23.91 -25.95 15.64
C PHE A 407 -24.62 -25.76 16.99
N PRO A 408 -23.85 -25.56 18.09
CA PRO A 408 -24.40 -25.11 19.36
C PRO A 408 -24.68 -23.60 19.30
N TYR A 409 -25.90 -23.15 19.54
CA TYR A 409 -26.25 -21.73 19.53
C TYR A 409 -25.46 -20.90 20.54
N SER A 410 -25.01 -21.50 21.64
CA SER A 410 -24.16 -20.83 22.64
C SER A 410 -22.82 -20.31 22.09
N GLU A 411 -22.38 -20.81 20.92
CA GLU A 411 -21.13 -20.34 20.27
C GLU A 411 -21.28 -18.90 19.79
N VAL A 412 -22.48 -18.46 19.40
CA VAL A 412 -22.71 -17.06 18.99
C VAL A 412 -22.31 -16.12 20.13
N LYS A 413 -22.90 -16.33 21.31
CA LYS A 413 -22.57 -15.49 22.48
C LYS A 413 -21.12 -15.68 22.92
N ARG A 414 -20.60 -16.90 22.89
CA ARG A 414 -19.24 -17.19 23.33
C ARG A 414 -18.17 -16.46 22.50
N LEU A 415 -18.35 -16.40 21.18
CA LEU A 415 -17.37 -15.81 20.26
C LEU A 415 -17.56 -14.30 20.09
N THR A 416 -18.81 -13.83 20.07
CA THR A 416 -19.12 -12.43 19.69
C THR A 416 -19.59 -11.57 20.87
N GLY A 417 -20.08 -12.19 21.95
CA GLY A 417 -20.74 -11.48 23.02
C GLY A 417 -22.20 -11.08 22.74
N LEU A 418 -22.73 -11.38 21.54
CA LEU A 418 -24.09 -11.07 21.14
C LEU A 418 -25.07 -12.05 21.77
N ASP A 419 -26.21 -11.56 22.24
CA ASP A 419 -27.35 -12.35 22.67
C ASP A 419 -28.36 -12.46 21.51
N VAL A 420 -28.14 -13.42 20.61
CA VAL A 420 -29.05 -13.73 19.49
C VAL A 420 -29.90 -14.95 19.86
N SER A 421 -31.21 -14.90 19.63
CA SER A 421 -32.07 -16.04 19.91
C SER A 421 -31.83 -17.21 18.94
N ASN A 422 -32.21 -18.43 19.35
CA ASN A 422 -32.08 -19.60 18.48
C ASN A 422 -32.93 -19.42 17.21
N GLU A 423 -34.14 -18.90 17.35
CA GLU A 423 -35.08 -18.66 16.23
C GLU A 423 -34.55 -17.62 15.25
N GLU A 424 -33.87 -16.58 15.75
CA GLU A 424 -33.24 -15.57 14.90
C GLU A 424 -32.05 -16.16 14.18
N SER A 425 -31.20 -16.92 14.86
CA SER A 425 -30.07 -17.63 14.24
C SER A 425 -30.53 -18.58 13.13
N ASP A 426 -31.60 -19.35 13.37
CA ASP A 426 -32.19 -20.24 12.35
C ASP A 426 -32.73 -19.45 11.15
N THR A 427 -33.39 -18.33 11.43
CA THR A 427 -33.94 -17.45 10.38
C THR A 427 -32.84 -16.89 9.51
N ILE A 428 -31.76 -16.39 10.09
CA ILE A 428 -30.61 -15.85 9.39
C ILE A 428 -29.97 -16.93 8.52
N LEU A 429 -29.63 -18.08 9.11
CA LEU A 429 -28.99 -19.17 8.38
C LEU A 429 -29.88 -19.69 7.23
N THR A 430 -31.19 -19.82 7.48
CA THR A 430 -32.14 -20.26 6.44
C THR A 430 -32.23 -19.27 5.28
N ARG A 431 -32.27 -17.97 5.57
CA ARG A 431 -32.25 -16.92 4.52
C ARG A 431 -31.00 -16.92 3.68
N LEU A 432 -29.86 -17.28 4.29
CA LEU A 432 -28.58 -17.45 3.59
C LEU A 432 -28.49 -18.76 2.79
N GLY A 433 -29.52 -19.64 2.92
CA GLY A 433 -29.62 -20.91 2.17
C GLY A 433 -29.08 -22.12 2.91
N PHE A 434 -28.66 -22.00 4.17
CA PHE A 434 -28.33 -23.17 4.99
C PHE A 434 -29.60 -23.93 5.36
N LYS A 435 -29.50 -25.24 5.47
CA LYS A 435 -30.63 -26.08 5.94
C LYS A 435 -30.38 -26.47 7.39
N VAL A 436 -31.14 -25.86 8.29
CA VAL A 436 -31.08 -26.15 9.72
C VAL A 436 -32.02 -27.32 10.05
N SER A 437 -31.55 -28.29 10.82
CA SER A 437 -32.32 -29.48 11.25
C SER A 437 -31.98 -29.83 12.69
N GLY A 438 -33.00 -30.32 13.42
CA GLY A 438 -32.91 -30.59 14.83
C GLY A 438 -33.63 -29.58 15.69
N SER A 439 -33.48 -29.66 17.01
CA SER A 439 -34.08 -28.75 17.98
C SER A 439 -33.32 -28.77 19.30
N GLY A 440 -33.47 -27.74 20.12
CA GLY A 440 -32.85 -27.61 21.44
C GLY A 440 -31.64 -26.67 21.43
N GLU A 441 -30.60 -27.00 22.19
CA GLU A 441 -29.43 -26.17 22.35
C GLU A 441 -28.43 -26.30 21.18
N ARG A 442 -28.62 -27.31 20.33
CA ARG A 442 -27.70 -27.69 19.26
C ARG A 442 -28.45 -28.22 18.05
N VAL A 443 -28.06 -27.84 16.88
CA VAL A 443 -28.65 -28.21 15.59
C VAL A 443 -27.60 -28.67 14.60
N SER A 444 -28.05 -29.41 13.58
CA SER A 444 -27.22 -29.77 12.42
C SER A 444 -27.54 -28.81 11.30
N VAL A 445 -26.50 -28.18 10.75
CA VAL A 445 -26.60 -27.18 9.68
C VAL A 445 -25.92 -27.73 8.42
N ALA A 446 -26.70 -27.92 7.35
CA ALA A 446 -26.19 -28.32 6.06
C ALA A 446 -25.74 -27.08 5.28
N VAL A 447 -24.50 -27.07 4.84
CA VAL A 447 -23.88 -25.96 4.13
C VAL A 447 -24.35 -25.95 2.67
N PRO A 448 -24.76 -24.83 2.09
CA PRO A 448 -25.13 -24.75 0.68
C PRO A 448 -23.90 -24.86 -0.24
N SER A 449 -24.12 -25.32 -1.47
CA SER A 449 -23.04 -25.60 -2.45
C SER A 449 -22.19 -24.39 -2.84
N TRP A 450 -22.75 -23.18 -2.75
CA TRP A 450 -22.05 -21.92 -3.05
C TRP A 450 -21.20 -21.36 -1.90
N ARG A 451 -21.13 -22.05 -0.74
CA ARG A 451 -20.34 -21.64 0.44
C ARG A 451 -19.21 -22.63 0.73
N PRO A 452 -18.24 -22.77 -0.16
CA PRO A 452 -17.11 -23.70 0.05
C PRO A 452 -16.20 -23.28 1.21
N ASP A 453 -16.33 -22.04 1.70
CA ASP A 453 -15.59 -21.43 2.79
C ASP A 453 -16.04 -21.89 4.18
N VAL A 454 -17.30 -22.33 4.32
CA VAL A 454 -17.87 -22.71 5.61
C VAL A 454 -17.42 -24.11 6.02
N ASP A 455 -16.52 -24.18 6.99
CA ASP A 455 -15.91 -25.41 7.48
C ASP A 455 -16.39 -25.85 8.86
N GLY A 456 -16.86 -24.92 9.67
CA GLY A 456 -17.21 -25.23 11.03
C GLY A 456 -18.16 -24.23 11.69
N LYS A 457 -18.35 -24.43 12.99
CA LYS A 457 -19.28 -23.60 13.77
C LYS A 457 -18.88 -22.13 13.87
N ALA A 458 -17.58 -21.80 13.78
CA ALA A 458 -17.11 -20.43 13.83
C ALA A 458 -17.57 -19.63 12.61
N ASP A 459 -17.60 -20.28 11.44
CA ASP A 459 -18.05 -19.68 10.20
C ASP A 459 -19.57 -19.41 10.25
N LEU A 460 -20.34 -20.34 10.87
CA LEU A 460 -21.76 -20.12 11.08
C LEU A 460 -22.03 -18.97 12.08
N VAL A 461 -21.18 -18.81 13.10
CA VAL A 461 -21.24 -17.65 14.01
C VAL A 461 -20.98 -16.36 13.26
N GLU A 462 -19.99 -16.34 12.34
CA GLU A 462 -19.73 -15.18 11.47
C GLU A 462 -20.98 -14.81 10.66
N GLU A 463 -21.64 -15.80 10.06
CA GLU A 463 -22.85 -15.57 9.28
C GLU A 463 -24.00 -14.97 10.13
N VAL A 464 -24.22 -15.52 11.32
CA VAL A 464 -25.22 -14.98 12.24
C VAL A 464 -24.84 -13.56 12.69
N MET A 465 -23.59 -13.34 13.07
CA MET A 465 -23.11 -12.06 13.57
C MET A 465 -23.21 -10.95 12.50
N ARG A 466 -22.75 -11.20 11.27
CA ARG A 466 -22.73 -10.19 10.22
C ARG A 466 -24.13 -9.76 9.76
N ILE A 467 -25.08 -10.70 9.73
CA ILE A 467 -26.47 -10.37 9.35
C ILE A 467 -27.24 -9.75 10.51
N HIS A 468 -27.00 -10.20 11.75
CA HIS A 468 -27.57 -9.56 12.95
C HIS A 468 -27.07 -8.12 13.14
N GLY A 469 -25.82 -7.84 12.71
CA GLY A 469 -25.15 -6.55 12.74
C GLY A 469 -24.00 -6.49 13.75
N VAL A 470 -22.81 -6.25 13.22
CA VAL A 470 -21.55 -6.12 13.99
C VAL A 470 -21.63 -4.94 14.97
N ASP A 471 -22.35 -3.87 14.63
CA ASP A 471 -22.55 -2.69 15.48
C ASP A 471 -23.32 -2.97 16.77
N ASN A 472 -24.01 -4.11 16.85
CA ASN A 472 -24.68 -4.55 18.07
C ASN A 472 -23.70 -5.13 19.10
N ILE A 473 -22.44 -5.36 18.75
CA ILE A 473 -21.40 -5.84 19.66
C ILE A 473 -21.04 -4.73 20.63
N LYS A 474 -21.31 -4.93 21.91
CA LYS A 474 -20.97 -3.96 22.95
C LYS A 474 -19.49 -4.11 23.34
N PRO A 475 -18.69 -3.06 23.25
CA PRO A 475 -17.32 -3.12 23.70
C PRO A 475 -17.28 -3.38 25.20
N ALA A 476 -16.51 -4.38 25.61
CA ALA A 476 -16.25 -4.67 27.01
C ALA A 476 -14.83 -4.22 27.36
N PRO A 477 -14.63 -3.41 28.43
CA PRO A 477 -13.30 -3.07 28.87
C PRO A 477 -12.59 -4.34 29.37
N LEU A 478 -11.29 -4.43 29.07
CA LEU A 478 -10.47 -5.50 29.64
C LEU A 478 -10.41 -5.31 31.16
N GLU A 479 -10.77 -6.36 31.91
CA GLU A 479 -10.62 -6.35 33.36
C GLU A 479 -9.15 -6.26 33.74
N SER A 480 -8.79 -5.24 34.46
CA SER A 480 -7.46 -5.08 35.03
C SER A 480 -7.47 -5.55 36.48
N HIS A 481 -6.97 -6.74 36.74
CA HIS A 481 -6.88 -7.31 38.10
C HIS A 481 -5.70 -6.71 38.90
N ALA A 482 -4.87 -5.89 38.31
CA ALA A 482 -3.75 -5.26 38.98
C ALA A 482 -3.71 -3.75 38.72
N ALA A 483 -3.52 -2.96 39.77
CA ALA A 483 -3.19 -1.54 39.63
C ALA A 483 -1.91 -1.39 38.81
N VAL A 484 -1.93 -0.50 37.80
CA VAL A 484 -0.72 -0.19 37.01
C VAL A 484 0.22 0.67 37.86
N ASN A 485 0.85 0.04 38.87
CA ASN A 485 1.81 0.69 39.79
C ASN A 485 3.26 0.59 39.28
N GLY A 486 3.49 -0.10 38.16
CA GLY A 486 4.80 -0.34 37.57
C GLY A 486 5.24 0.73 36.57
N LYS A 487 6.46 0.59 36.08
CA LYS A 487 6.94 1.38 34.96
C LYS A 487 6.21 0.94 33.69
N ILE A 488 5.46 1.86 33.06
CA ILE A 488 4.74 1.60 31.82
C ILE A 488 5.72 1.41 30.66
N LEU A 489 6.81 2.18 30.64
CA LEU A 489 7.83 2.14 29.59
C LEU A 489 9.09 1.43 30.08
N THR A 490 9.69 0.65 29.21
CA THR A 490 11.04 0.09 29.44
C THR A 490 12.09 1.20 29.46
N THR A 491 13.27 0.92 30.05
CA THR A 491 14.39 1.87 30.04
C THR A 491 14.78 2.27 28.63
N LEU A 492 14.78 1.33 27.69
CA LEU A 492 15.09 1.58 26.29
C LEU A 492 14.07 2.52 25.62
N GLN A 493 12.77 2.32 25.86
CA GLN A 493 11.74 3.22 25.35
C GLN A 493 11.87 4.64 25.92
N ILE A 494 12.20 4.77 27.22
CA ILE A 494 12.43 6.07 27.84
C ILE A 494 13.64 6.76 27.20
N ARG A 495 14.76 6.06 27.05
CA ARG A 495 15.99 6.57 26.41
C ARG A 495 15.74 6.98 24.96
N THR A 496 15.01 6.16 24.19
CA THR A 496 14.61 6.51 22.81
C THR A 496 13.87 7.85 22.76
N ARG A 497 12.90 8.06 23.67
CA ARG A 497 12.17 9.33 23.76
C ARG A 497 13.05 10.51 24.18
N LEU A 498 13.96 10.28 25.11
CA LEU A 498 14.90 11.31 25.57
C LEU A 498 15.90 11.69 24.47
N ALA A 499 16.43 10.71 23.74
CA ALA A 499 17.33 10.95 22.61
C ALA A 499 16.65 11.81 21.53
N LYS A 500 15.42 11.45 21.13
CA LYS A 500 14.65 12.24 20.15
C LYS A 500 14.46 13.70 20.61
N ARG A 501 14.05 13.90 21.86
CA ARG A 501 13.86 15.25 22.42
C ARG A 501 15.15 16.05 22.49
N ALA A 502 16.26 15.41 22.87
CA ALA A 502 17.55 16.07 22.95
C ALA A 502 18.01 16.58 21.58
N LEU A 503 17.89 15.76 20.54
CA LEU A 503 18.29 16.12 19.20
C LEU A 503 17.37 17.19 18.58
N ALA A 504 16.08 17.07 18.79
CA ALA A 504 15.11 18.11 18.35
C ALA A 504 15.38 19.46 19.04
N ALA A 505 15.66 19.46 20.36
CA ALA A 505 16.03 20.66 21.11
C ALA A 505 17.36 21.29 20.64
N ARG A 506 18.20 20.53 19.97
CA ARG A 506 19.46 20.99 19.35
C ARG A 506 19.25 21.50 17.91
N GLY A 507 17.98 21.65 17.48
CA GLY A 507 17.60 22.19 16.17
C GLY A 507 17.79 21.18 15.03
N MET A 508 17.80 19.89 15.32
CA MET A 508 17.80 18.85 14.28
C MET A 508 16.37 18.44 13.95
N LEU A 509 16.13 18.06 12.70
CA LEU A 509 14.85 17.56 12.21
C LEU A 509 14.85 16.03 12.22
N GLU A 510 13.78 15.44 12.73
CA GLU A 510 13.62 13.99 12.71
C GLU A 510 13.32 13.49 11.29
N ALA A 511 14.10 12.53 10.83
CA ALA A 511 13.88 11.81 9.59
C ALA A 511 13.47 10.36 9.91
N VAL A 512 12.66 9.77 9.02
CA VAL A 512 12.34 8.35 9.05
C VAL A 512 12.78 7.79 7.71
N THR A 513 13.88 7.05 7.73
CA THR A 513 14.44 6.46 6.53
C THR A 513 14.15 4.96 6.44
N TRP A 514 14.26 4.40 5.25
CA TRP A 514 14.01 2.99 5.04
C TRP A 514 14.99 2.10 5.80
N SER A 515 14.50 0.99 6.34
CA SER A 515 15.34 -0.04 6.96
C SER A 515 16.08 -0.90 5.94
N PHE A 516 15.74 -0.76 4.67
CA PHE A 516 16.32 -1.45 3.53
C PHE A 516 17.13 -0.46 2.70
N ILE A 517 18.33 -0.85 2.32
CA ILE A 517 19.27 -0.03 1.54
C ILE A 517 19.95 -0.89 0.47
N PRO A 518 20.59 -0.28 -0.54
CA PRO A 518 21.40 -1.01 -1.49
C PRO A 518 22.57 -1.76 -0.84
N GLU A 519 22.93 -2.93 -1.38
CA GLU A 519 24.02 -3.78 -0.86
C GLU A 519 25.37 -3.05 -0.81
N ASP A 520 25.69 -2.23 -1.82
CA ASP A 520 26.91 -1.43 -1.88
C ASP A 520 26.96 -0.38 -0.74
N GLN A 521 25.83 0.29 -0.46
CA GLN A 521 25.73 1.20 0.67
C GLN A 521 25.86 0.46 2.00
N ALA A 522 25.25 -0.73 2.13
CA ALA A 522 25.38 -1.54 3.35
C ALA A 522 26.84 -1.91 3.61
N LYS A 523 27.58 -2.31 2.58
CA LYS A 523 29.02 -2.65 2.66
C LYS A 523 29.89 -1.48 3.13
N LEU A 524 29.60 -0.27 2.67
CA LEU A 524 30.32 0.93 3.08
C LEU A 524 30.22 1.23 4.59
N PHE A 525 29.15 0.76 5.24
CA PHE A 525 28.89 0.99 6.66
C PHE A 525 28.97 -0.28 7.52
N GLY A 526 29.76 -1.25 7.09
CA GLY A 526 30.05 -2.46 7.85
C GLY A 526 29.01 -3.58 7.74
N GLY A 527 28.08 -3.48 6.78
CA GLY A 527 27.10 -4.50 6.46
C GLY A 527 27.47 -5.34 5.24
N GLY A 528 26.46 -5.78 4.48
CA GLY A 528 26.63 -6.63 3.29
C GLY A 528 26.84 -8.11 3.61
N SER A 529 26.50 -8.54 4.84
CA SER A 529 26.47 -9.96 5.21
C SER A 529 25.30 -10.66 4.49
N PRO A 530 25.50 -11.88 3.95
CA PRO A 530 24.43 -12.67 3.34
C PRO A 530 23.21 -12.89 4.25
N ALA A 531 23.41 -12.89 5.58
CA ALA A 531 22.33 -13.02 6.55
C ALA A 531 21.40 -11.80 6.62
N LEU A 532 21.83 -10.65 6.12
CA LEU A 532 21.07 -9.40 6.10
C LEU A 532 20.46 -9.09 4.71
N LYS A 533 20.70 -9.95 3.73
CA LYS A 533 20.16 -9.82 2.38
C LYS A 533 18.73 -10.33 2.32
N LEU A 534 17.83 -9.52 1.75
CA LEU A 534 16.44 -9.89 1.60
C LEU A 534 16.26 -10.92 0.47
N ALA A 535 15.45 -11.94 0.71
CA ALA A 535 15.16 -12.99 -0.28
C ALA A 535 14.29 -12.47 -1.44
N ASN A 536 13.38 -11.54 -1.14
CA ASN A 536 12.43 -10.96 -2.09
C ASN A 536 12.27 -9.45 -1.87
N PRO A 537 13.31 -8.65 -2.18
CA PRO A 537 13.25 -7.21 -1.98
C PRO A 537 12.15 -6.58 -2.87
N ILE A 538 11.50 -5.55 -2.35
CA ILE A 538 10.45 -4.82 -3.08
C ILE A 538 10.99 -4.09 -4.32
N ALA A 539 12.28 -3.72 -4.28
CA ALA A 539 13.02 -3.14 -5.38
C ALA A 539 14.50 -3.57 -5.26
N ALA A 540 15.22 -3.64 -6.38
CA ALA A 540 16.61 -4.10 -6.41
C ALA A 540 17.55 -3.27 -5.52
N GLU A 541 17.28 -1.96 -5.41
CA GLU A 541 17.99 -1.02 -4.55
C GLU A 541 17.65 -1.11 -3.06
N MET A 542 16.70 -1.96 -2.67
CA MET A 542 16.30 -2.20 -1.27
C MET A 542 16.63 -3.63 -0.85
N SER A 543 17.86 -4.07 -1.16
CA SER A 543 18.26 -5.47 -1.08
C SER A 543 18.75 -5.93 0.29
N ASP A 544 19.19 -5.01 1.16
CA ASP A 544 19.88 -5.33 2.40
C ASP A 544 19.31 -4.59 3.60
N MET A 545 19.30 -5.25 4.76
CA MET A 545 19.00 -4.60 6.03
C MET A 545 20.12 -3.64 6.41
N ARG A 546 19.77 -2.41 6.81
CA ARG A 546 20.75 -1.34 7.12
C ARG A 546 21.58 -1.66 8.38
N PRO A 547 22.92 -1.62 8.31
CA PRO A 547 23.80 -1.76 9.47
C PRO A 547 23.94 -0.46 10.27
N SER A 548 23.62 0.68 9.66
CA SER A 548 23.76 2.04 10.15
C SER A 548 22.60 2.92 9.68
N LEU A 549 22.29 3.99 10.42
CA LEU A 549 21.33 5.02 10.02
C LEU A 549 21.91 6.02 9.02
N LEU A 550 23.24 6.09 8.96
CA LEU A 550 23.96 7.14 8.23
C LEU A 550 23.74 7.11 6.72
N PRO A 551 23.68 5.95 6.02
CA PRO A 551 23.42 5.94 4.57
C PRO A 551 22.13 6.65 4.20
N GLY A 552 21.04 6.31 4.90
CA GLY A 552 19.73 6.92 4.69
C GLY A 552 19.71 8.42 4.97
N LEU A 553 20.38 8.84 6.05
CA LEU A 553 20.47 10.25 6.43
C LEU A 553 21.33 11.05 5.44
N LEU A 554 22.47 10.51 4.98
CA LEU A 554 23.35 11.15 4.00
C LEU A 554 22.64 11.34 2.66
N THR A 555 21.98 10.29 2.16
CA THR A 555 21.18 10.36 0.93
C THR A 555 20.05 11.38 1.06
N ALA A 556 19.39 11.43 2.22
CA ALA A 556 18.34 12.42 2.50
C ALA A 556 18.91 13.86 2.49
N ALA A 557 20.10 14.08 3.08
CA ALA A 557 20.73 15.39 3.07
C ALA A 557 21.13 15.83 1.66
N GLN A 558 21.64 14.92 0.81
CA GLN A 558 21.95 15.25 -0.58
C GLN A 558 20.69 15.62 -1.35
N ARG A 559 19.62 14.82 -1.25
CA ARG A 559 18.33 15.14 -1.91
C ARG A 559 17.78 16.51 -1.51
N ASN A 560 17.98 16.92 -0.25
CA ASN A 560 17.60 18.27 0.19
C ASN A 560 18.50 19.34 -0.43
N ALA A 561 19.80 19.09 -0.51
CA ALA A 561 20.74 19.99 -1.12
C ALA A 561 20.47 20.21 -2.61
N ASP A 562 20.11 19.16 -3.35
CA ASP A 562 19.75 19.22 -4.76
C ASP A 562 18.50 20.07 -5.01
N LYS A 563 17.64 20.20 -3.98
CA LYS A 563 16.47 21.08 -3.97
C LYS A 563 16.77 22.49 -3.44
N GLY A 564 18.05 22.83 -3.20
CA GLY A 564 18.49 24.14 -2.74
C GLY A 564 18.58 24.31 -1.21
N TYR A 565 18.31 23.28 -0.43
CA TYR A 565 18.47 23.31 1.04
C TYR A 565 19.88 22.82 1.43
N GLY A 566 20.88 23.69 1.29
CA GLY A 566 22.29 23.37 1.51
C GLY A 566 22.64 23.09 2.98
N ASP A 567 22.01 23.80 3.93
CA ASP A 567 22.23 23.65 5.37
C ASP A 567 21.14 22.75 5.96
N VAL A 568 21.53 21.54 6.38
CA VAL A 568 20.61 20.51 6.88
C VAL A 568 21.14 19.89 8.17
N ALA A 569 20.26 19.66 9.15
CA ALA A 569 20.56 18.88 10.36
C ALA A 569 19.46 17.83 10.54
N LEU A 570 19.75 16.58 10.25
CA LEU A 570 18.82 15.46 10.31
C LEU A 570 19.24 14.47 11.40
N PHE A 571 18.24 13.85 12.04
CA PHE A 571 18.47 12.73 12.94
C PHE A 571 17.39 11.67 12.82
N GLU A 572 17.74 10.46 13.23
CA GLU A 572 16.81 9.33 13.36
C GLU A 572 17.15 8.56 14.64
N VAL A 573 16.13 8.04 15.33
CA VAL A 573 16.33 7.11 16.44
C VAL A 573 15.54 5.85 16.16
N SER A 574 16.22 4.83 15.64
CA SER A 574 15.58 3.65 15.08
C SER A 574 16.47 2.40 15.17
N GLY A 575 16.05 1.33 14.53
CA GLY A 575 16.77 0.07 14.47
C GLY A 575 17.86 0.03 13.41
N THR A 576 18.97 -0.62 13.74
CA THR A 576 19.99 -1.11 12.81
C THR A 576 20.20 -2.59 13.04
N TYR A 577 20.84 -3.29 12.12
CA TYR A 577 20.87 -4.75 12.11
C TYR A 577 22.29 -5.27 11.90
N GLU A 578 22.73 -6.16 12.81
CA GLU A 578 24.06 -6.81 12.77
C GLU A 578 23.95 -8.24 12.19
N ASN A 579 22.79 -8.87 12.34
CA ASN A 579 22.49 -10.20 11.83
C ASN A 579 20.95 -10.40 11.73
N ASP A 580 20.49 -11.56 11.29
CA ASP A 580 19.10 -11.95 11.09
C ASP A 580 18.35 -12.37 12.38
N ARG A 581 19.00 -12.26 13.55
CA ARG A 581 18.44 -12.69 14.84
C ARG A 581 17.92 -11.49 15.64
N PRO A 582 16.95 -11.69 16.56
CA PRO A 582 16.43 -10.61 17.41
C PRO A 582 17.50 -9.90 18.25
N ASP A 583 18.54 -10.60 18.69
CA ASP A 583 19.65 -10.05 19.47
C ASP A 583 20.67 -9.27 18.61
N GLY A 584 20.60 -9.38 17.29
CA GLY A 584 21.36 -8.56 16.34
C GLY A 584 20.69 -7.23 15.98
N GLN A 585 19.55 -6.91 16.57
CA GLN A 585 18.88 -5.62 16.37
C GLN A 585 19.36 -4.62 17.41
N ARG A 586 19.89 -3.49 16.93
CA ARG A 586 20.41 -2.42 17.79
C ARG A 586 19.45 -1.22 17.77
N ARG A 587 19.31 -0.54 18.89
CA ARG A 587 18.63 0.75 18.95
C ARG A 587 19.67 1.87 18.91
N VAL A 588 19.68 2.62 17.82
CA VAL A 588 20.67 3.64 17.52
C VAL A 588 20.00 5.02 17.42
N ALA A 589 20.66 6.04 17.98
CA ALA A 589 20.38 7.44 17.69
C ALA A 589 21.48 7.94 16.75
N GLY A 590 21.15 8.22 15.52
CA GLY A 590 22.05 8.73 14.49
C GLY A 590 21.67 10.12 14.05
N GLY A 591 22.65 10.91 13.68
CA GLY A 591 22.39 12.24 13.14
C GLY A 591 23.53 12.77 12.29
N ILE A 592 23.19 13.66 11.38
CA ILE A 592 24.14 14.34 10.49
C ILE A 592 23.86 15.85 10.44
N ARG A 593 24.92 16.60 10.19
CA ARG A 593 24.86 18.02 9.87
C ARG A 593 25.59 18.28 8.57
N ARG A 594 25.00 19.10 7.70
CA ARG A 594 25.55 19.51 6.42
C ARG A 594 25.57 21.02 6.29
N GLY A 595 26.62 21.55 5.65
CA GLY A 595 26.73 22.98 5.34
C GLY A 595 27.38 23.77 6.46
N THR A 596 26.69 24.77 6.99
CA THR A 596 27.22 25.64 8.03
C THR A 596 26.70 25.25 9.43
N ALA A 597 27.46 25.58 10.44
CA ALA A 597 27.06 25.35 11.84
C ALA A 597 25.81 26.15 12.24
N SER A 598 25.45 27.18 11.47
CA SER A 598 24.26 27.98 11.64
C SER A 598 23.26 27.67 10.54
N LEU A 599 22.18 27.01 10.92
CA LEU A 599 21.03 26.83 10.05
C LEU A 599 20.22 28.14 10.02
N ALA A 600 19.99 28.69 8.83
CA ALA A 600 19.09 29.83 8.66
C ALA A 600 17.71 29.50 9.27
N GLY A 601 17.26 30.31 10.22
CA GLY A 601 15.98 30.13 10.90
C GLY A 601 15.93 29.10 12.03
N ALA A 602 17.00 28.36 12.31
CA ALA A 602 17.03 27.32 13.34
C ALA A 602 17.50 27.78 14.73
N GLY A 603 17.68 29.08 14.95
CA GLY A 603 17.99 29.65 16.26
C GLY A 603 19.34 29.28 16.85
N ARG A 604 20.31 28.85 16.07
CA ARG A 604 21.70 28.64 16.54
C ARG A 604 22.40 29.98 16.73
N ALA A 605 22.23 30.56 17.90
CA ALA A 605 22.78 31.85 18.24
C ALA A 605 24.31 31.92 18.40
N TRP A 606 25.00 30.78 18.42
CA TRP A 606 26.47 30.79 18.68
C TRP A 606 27.32 30.78 17.40
N SER A 607 26.73 30.67 16.25
CA SER A 607 27.53 30.87 15.05
C SER A 607 27.69 32.36 14.81
N ASN A 608 28.83 32.90 15.16
CA ASN A 608 29.23 34.21 14.70
C ASN A 608 29.30 34.16 13.15
N VAL A 609 28.19 34.46 12.51
CA VAL A 609 28.18 34.73 11.09
C VAL A 609 28.93 36.06 10.91
N ALA A 610 30.23 35.99 10.91
CA ALA A 610 31.06 37.08 10.42
C ALA A 610 30.66 37.32 8.96
N LYS A 611 30.50 38.55 8.57
CA LYS A 611 30.09 38.99 7.25
C LYS A 611 30.62 38.07 6.13
N GLY A 612 29.74 37.21 5.57
CA GLY A 612 30.04 36.49 4.36
C GLY A 612 30.06 34.95 4.41
N GLY A 613 29.62 34.30 5.47
CA GLY A 613 29.47 32.84 5.50
C GLY A 613 29.58 32.25 6.91
N GLY A 614 28.71 31.30 7.28
CA GLY A 614 28.81 30.57 8.53
C GLY A 614 30.03 29.62 8.54
N LYS A 615 30.54 29.31 9.74
CA LYS A 615 31.56 28.27 9.89
C LYS A 615 31.01 26.94 9.38
N PRO A 616 31.72 26.20 8.53
CA PRO A 616 31.31 24.84 8.15
C PRO A 616 31.17 23.96 9.40
N VAL A 617 30.23 23.00 9.31
CA VAL A 617 30.10 21.96 10.34
C VAL A 617 31.37 21.13 10.41
N ASP A 618 31.72 20.70 11.62
CA ASP A 618 32.95 19.93 11.84
C ASP A 618 32.71 18.75 12.80
N VAL A 619 33.77 18.02 13.09
CA VAL A 619 33.78 16.87 14.00
C VAL A 619 33.28 17.22 15.40
N PHE A 620 33.44 18.46 15.88
CA PHE A 620 33.01 18.89 17.22
C PHE A 620 31.49 19.13 17.26
N ASP A 621 30.84 19.48 16.16
CA ASP A 621 29.40 19.56 16.10
C ASP A 621 28.78 18.16 16.26
N ALA A 622 29.30 17.16 15.56
CA ALA A 622 28.86 15.76 15.69
C ALA A 622 29.12 15.20 17.09
N LYS A 623 30.30 15.51 17.68
CA LYS A 623 30.64 15.15 19.05
C LYS A 623 29.65 15.73 20.06
N ALA A 624 29.32 17.01 19.91
CA ALA A 624 28.41 17.70 20.81
C ALA A 624 26.98 17.09 20.75
N ASP A 625 26.50 16.72 19.55
CA ASP A 625 25.21 16.06 19.38
C ASP A 625 25.19 14.65 20.00
N ALA A 626 26.24 13.85 19.77
CA ALA A 626 26.39 12.52 20.35
C ALA A 626 26.40 12.55 21.90
N LEU A 627 27.19 13.45 22.47
CA LEU A 627 27.30 13.61 23.93
C LEU A 627 25.97 14.09 24.53
N ALA A 628 25.23 14.96 23.85
CA ALA A 628 23.92 15.42 24.32
C ALA A 628 22.91 14.26 24.37
N VAL A 629 22.94 13.30 23.46
CA VAL A 629 22.12 12.09 23.53
C VAL A 629 22.48 11.26 24.77
N ILE A 630 23.78 11.05 25.02
CA ILE A 630 24.27 10.24 26.14
C ILE A 630 23.89 10.88 27.48
N GLU A 631 24.07 12.19 27.60
CA GLU A 631 23.70 12.96 28.78
C GLU A 631 22.19 12.92 29.04
N ALA A 632 21.39 13.17 28.00
CA ALA A 632 19.93 13.11 28.10
C ALA A 632 19.41 11.72 28.49
N CYS A 633 20.08 10.65 28.08
CA CYS A 633 19.78 9.28 28.50
C CYS A 633 20.21 8.97 29.95
N GLY A 634 20.83 9.92 30.64
CA GLY A 634 21.11 9.86 32.08
C GLY A 634 22.45 9.19 32.47
N LEU A 635 23.39 9.07 31.53
CA LEU A 635 24.73 8.57 31.84
C LEU A 635 25.58 9.68 32.47
N PRO A 636 26.40 9.35 33.48
CA PRO A 636 27.31 10.33 34.08
C PRO A 636 28.47 10.66 33.13
N MET A 637 28.52 11.92 32.68
CA MET A 637 29.48 12.38 31.66
C MET A 637 30.95 12.23 32.10
N GLY A 638 31.23 12.28 33.39
CA GLY A 638 32.58 12.07 33.90
C GLY A 638 33.16 10.66 33.70
N ASN A 639 32.32 9.68 33.35
CA ASN A 639 32.74 8.32 33.03
C ASN A 639 32.90 8.08 31.53
N ILE A 640 32.57 9.07 30.71
CA ILE A 640 32.68 8.98 29.26
C ILE A 640 34.11 9.24 28.83
N GLN A 641 34.62 8.39 27.97
CA GLN A 641 35.97 8.47 27.39
C GLN A 641 35.84 8.66 25.89
N ILE A 642 36.66 9.51 25.33
CA ILE A 642 36.73 9.75 23.88
C ILE A 642 38.12 9.28 23.44
N GLU A 643 38.14 8.37 22.48
CA GLU A 643 39.36 7.93 21.81
C GLU A 643 39.35 8.44 20.38
N GLN A 644 40.49 8.81 19.83
CA GLN A 644 40.63 9.22 18.45
C GLN A 644 40.40 8.04 17.51
N GLY A 645 39.76 8.30 16.40
CA GLY A 645 39.43 7.31 15.35
C GLY A 645 38.08 6.66 15.55
N GLY A 646 37.59 6.09 14.45
CA GLY A 646 36.30 5.45 14.34
C GLY A 646 36.26 4.49 13.15
N PRO A 647 35.10 3.99 12.79
CA PRO A 647 34.90 3.16 11.60
C PRO A 647 35.36 3.83 10.30
N GLU A 648 35.66 3.04 9.29
CA GLU A 648 36.30 3.45 8.01
C GLU A 648 35.49 4.48 7.21
N TRP A 649 34.20 4.56 7.43
CA TRP A 649 33.37 5.59 6.78
C TRP A 649 33.54 7.00 7.34
N TYR A 650 34.30 7.15 8.42
CA TYR A 650 34.71 8.45 8.96
C TYR A 650 36.16 8.78 8.57
N HIS A 651 36.45 10.06 8.53
CA HIS A 651 37.79 10.55 8.31
C HIS A 651 38.72 10.14 9.47
N PRO A 652 39.86 9.46 9.24
CA PRO A 652 40.68 8.87 10.29
C PRO A 652 41.24 9.90 11.30
N GLY A 653 41.55 11.11 10.84
CA GLY A 653 42.05 12.19 11.70
C GLY A 653 40.99 13.09 12.29
N ARG A 654 39.74 12.95 11.88
CA ARG A 654 38.63 13.82 12.32
C ARG A 654 37.42 12.98 12.74
N SER A 655 37.68 11.98 13.57
CA SER A 655 36.65 11.10 14.13
C SER A 655 37.02 10.65 15.54
N GLY A 656 36.02 10.17 16.27
CA GLY A 656 36.23 9.66 17.61
C GLY A 656 35.23 8.54 17.96
N THR A 657 35.69 7.66 18.84
CA THR A 657 34.93 6.61 19.49
C THR A 657 34.53 7.03 20.88
N ILE A 658 33.28 6.91 21.24
CA ILE A 658 32.73 7.20 22.57
C ILE A 658 32.63 5.90 23.34
N LYS A 659 33.26 5.85 24.52
CA LYS A 659 33.34 4.65 25.39
C LYS A 659 32.91 4.94 26.80
N MET A 660 32.46 3.89 27.46
CA MET A 660 32.31 3.88 28.92
C MET A 660 33.10 2.70 29.50
N GLY A 661 34.29 3.04 30.01
CA GLY A 661 35.26 2.03 30.37
C GLY A 661 35.85 1.31 29.13
N PRO A 662 36.71 0.31 29.31
CA PRO A 662 37.50 -0.25 28.22
C PRO A 662 36.73 -1.14 27.24
N LYS A 663 35.53 -1.59 27.62
CA LYS A 663 34.78 -2.63 26.85
C LYS A 663 33.50 -2.13 26.21
N VAL A 664 32.94 -1.02 26.68
CA VAL A 664 31.61 -0.59 26.20
C VAL A 664 31.78 0.57 25.25
N VAL A 665 31.58 0.31 23.98
CA VAL A 665 31.44 1.33 22.94
C VAL A 665 30.00 1.86 22.96
N LEU A 666 29.84 3.17 23.15
CA LEU A 666 28.56 3.84 23.17
C LEU A 666 28.23 4.47 21.83
N GLY A 667 29.19 4.69 20.97
CA GLY A 667 28.96 5.26 19.65
C GLY A 667 30.21 5.83 18.99
N TYR A 668 29.99 6.46 17.84
CA TYR A 668 31.02 7.08 17.01
C TYR A 668 30.53 8.45 16.53
N PHE A 669 31.47 9.32 16.23
CA PHE A 669 31.23 10.62 15.61
C PHE A 669 32.39 11.04 14.73
N GLY A 670 32.15 11.88 13.74
CA GLY A 670 33.21 12.39 12.90
C GLY A 670 32.73 13.15 11.68
N GLU A 671 33.69 13.67 10.94
CA GLU A 671 33.50 14.04 9.54
C GLU A 671 33.56 12.77 8.70
N PHE A 672 32.76 12.71 7.65
CA PHE A 672 32.77 11.52 6.77
C PHE A 672 34.01 11.45 5.90
N HIS A 673 34.42 10.22 5.60
CA HIS A 673 35.56 10.00 4.69
C HIS A 673 35.19 10.47 3.27
N PRO A 674 36.07 11.20 2.57
CA PRO A 674 35.78 11.66 1.19
C PRO A 674 35.36 10.55 0.22
N LEU A 675 36.01 9.38 0.28
CA LEU A 675 35.65 8.23 -0.54
C LEU A 675 34.24 7.67 -0.20
N THR A 676 33.83 7.75 1.07
CA THR A 676 32.47 7.34 1.47
C THR A 676 31.41 8.29 0.89
N LEU A 677 31.70 9.60 0.93
CA LEU A 677 30.80 10.60 0.34
C LEU A 677 30.73 10.47 -1.18
N GLU A 678 31.87 10.25 -1.83
CA GLU A 678 31.96 10.01 -3.29
C GLU A 678 31.15 8.77 -3.70
N ALA A 679 31.29 7.66 -2.98
CA ALA A 679 30.56 6.41 -3.25
C ALA A 679 29.04 6.54 -3.07
N LEU A 680 28.58 7.51 -2.28
CA LEU A 680 27.16 7.82 -2.09
C LEU A 680 26.64 8.97 -2.97
N ASP A 681 27.51 9.54 -3.82
CA ASP A 681 27.24 10.77 -4.57
C ASP A 681 26.75 11.93 -3.68
N VAL A 682 27.42 12.10 -2.53
CA VAL A 682 27.12 13.12 -1.53
C VAL A 682 28.24 14.15 -1.45
N SER A 683 27.90 15.42 -1.50
CA SER A 683 28.87 16.52 -1.51
C SER A 683 28.67 17.50 -0.36
N GLY A 684 29.71 18.30 -0.08
CA GLY A 684 29.72 19.39 0.90
C GLY A 684 30.37 19.05 2.23
N ALA A 685 30.38 20.01 3.16
CA ALA A 685 30.85 19.79 4.54
C ALA A 685 29.81 18.99 5.31
N LEU A 686 30.18 17.81 5.79
CA LEU A 686 29.31 16.87 6.47
C LEU A 686 29.99 16.24 7.67
N CYS A 687 29.30 16.24 8.81
CA CYS A 687 29.67 15.48 9.98
C CYS A 687 28.48 14.72 10.54
N GLY A 688 28.72 13.64 11.25
CA GLY A 688 27.65 12.83 11.80
C GLY A 688 28.10 11.97 12.96
N PHE A 689 27.11 11.32 13.58
CA PHE A 689 27.31 10.45 14.73
C PHE A 689 26.29 9.32 14.77
N GLU A 690 26.65 8.26 15.49
CA GLU A 690 25.74 7.21 15.93
C GLU A 690 26.00 6.88 17.39
N VAL A 691 24.93 6.78 18.17
CA VAL A 691 24.97 6.41 19.60
C VAL A 691 24.08 5.20 19.82
N TYR A 692 24.66 4.13 20.35
CA TYR A 692 23.98 2.88 20.67
C TYR A 692 23.20 3.01 21.98
N VAL A 693 21.92 3.32 21.88
CA VAL A 693 21.05 3.60 23.04
C VAL A 693 20.86 2.37 23.92
N ASP A 694 20.85 1.20 23.32
CA ASP A 694 20.74 -0.11 23.98
C ASP A 694 22.06 -0.58 24.65
N ALA A 695 23.22 -0.10 24.17
CA ALA A 695 24.50 -0.40 24.78
C ALA A 695 24.74 0.34 26.12
N MET A 696 23.92 1.34 26.41
CA MET A 696 24.04 2.12 27.62
C MET A 696 23.67 1.27 28.85
N PRO A 697 24.54 1.13 29.85
CA PRO A 697 24.24 0.35 31.06
C PRO A 697 23.07 0.97 31.82
N ASP A 698 22.29 0.13 32.46
CA ASP A 698 21.25 0.60 33.38
C ASP A 698 21.86 1.23 34.63
N ALA A 699 21.26 2.34 35.07
CA ALA A 699 21.67 2.94 36.33
C ALA A 699 21.46 1.94 37.47
N LYS A 700 22.46 1.77 38.31
CA LYS A 700 22.31 0.96 39.51
C LYS A 700 21.14 1.47 40.34
N ARG A 701 20.20 0.60 40.67
CA ARG A 701 19.08 0.93 41.56
C ARG A 701 19.64 1.40 42.91
N LYS A 702 19.40 2.67 43.27
CA LYS A 702 19.63 3.14 44.62
C LYS A 702 18.55 2.59 45.56
N ALA A 703 18.92 2.26 46.79
CA ALA A 703 17.98 1.75 47.78
C ALA A 703 16.85 2.76 48.10
N THR A 704 17.08 4.02 47.85
CA THR A 704 16.13 5.10 48.05
C THR A 704 16.09 6.06 46.86
N ARG A 705 14.95 6.71 46.67
CA ARG A 705 14.80 7.81 45.71
C ARG A 705 15.17 9.17 46.27
N THR A 706 15.48 9.23 47.58
CA THR A 706 15.87 10.46 48.28
C THR A 706 17.19 10.97 47.71
N LYS A 707 17.20 12.19 47.25
CA LYS A 707 18.42 12.90 46.86
C LYS A 707 19.07 13.44 48.11
N PRO A 708 20.41 13.47 48.20
CA PRO A 708 21.08 14.16 49.29
C PRO A 708 20.73 15.65 49.25
N ALA A 709 20.85 16.30 50.38
CA ALA A 709 20.71 17.75 50.46
C ALA A 709 21.73 18.41 49.50
N LEU A 710 21.30 19.49 48.88
CA LEU A 710 22.18 20.29 48.05
C LEU A 710 23.14 21.07 48.97
N GLU A 711 24.42 20.77 48.90
CA GLU A 711 25.48 21.49 49.60
C GLU A 711 26.07 22.53 48.65
N LEU A 712 25.75 23.80 48.89
CA LEU A 712 26.33 24.91 48.14
C LEU A 712 27.46 25.52 48.98
N SER A 713 28.59 25.73 48.33
CA SER A 713 29.67 26.50 48.97
C SER A 713 29.29 27.97 49.06
N PRO A 714 29.45 28.64 50.21
CA PRO A 714 29.22 30.08 50.33
C PRO A 714 30.34 30.92 49.70
N PHE A 715 31.38 30.31 49.21
CA PHE A 715 32.57 30.98 48.66
C PHE A 715 32.48 31.10 47.12
N GLN A 716 33.06 32.19 46.62
CA GLN A 716 33.10 32.44 45.20
C GLN A 716 33.97 31.42 44.44
N VAL A 717 33.51 30.99 43.27
CA VAL A 717 34.30 30.19 42.32
C VAL A 717 35.42 31.04 41.76
N VAL A 718 36.63 30.52 41.73
CA VAL A 718 37.79 31.14 41.11
C VAL A 718 38.16 30.35 39.82
N ARG A 719 38.48 31.09 38.77
CA ARG A 719 38.97 30.52 37.51
C ARG A 719 40.41 30.90 37.30
N ARG A 720 41.21 29.93 36.86
CA ARG A 720 42.63 30.11 36.52
C ARG A 720 42.96 29.44 35.18
N ASP A 721 43.68 30.17 34.35
CA ASP A 721 44.10 29.69 33.07
C ASP A 721 45.54 29.13 33.17
N PHE A 722 45.72 28.01 32.46
CA PHE A 722 47.02 27.35 32.31
C PHE A 722 47.19 27.02 30.81
N ALA A 723 48.39 27.21 30.29
CA ALA A 723 48.78 26.76 28.97
C ALA A 723 49.92 25.75 29.05
N PHE A 724 49.74 24.57 28.56
CA PHE A 724 50.75 23.52 28.58
C PHE A 724 51.24 23.20 27.18
N VAL A 725 52.55 23.23 26.99
CA VAL A 725 53.20 22.74 25.78
C VAL A 725 53.40 21.23 25.90
N VAL A 726 52.82 20.47 25.03
CA VAL A 726 52.80 19.00 24.98
C VAL A 726 53.16 18.51 23.58
N ASP A 727 53.53 17.25 23.44
CA ASP A 727 53.64 16.61 22.11
C ASP A 727 52.30 16.58 21.40
N LYS A 728 52.29 16.68 20.08
CA LYS A 728 51.06 16.69 19.27
C LYS A 728 50.19 15.47 19.51
N THR A 729 50.79 14.33 19.87
CA THR A 729 50.11 13.07 20.14
C THR A 729 49.36 13.05 21.48
N VAL A 730 49.62 13.98 22.39
CA VAL A 730 48.96 14.04 23.66
C VAL A 730 47.50 14.49 23.50
N GLU A 731 46.58 13.69 23.95
CA GLU A 731 45.17 14.01 23.94
C GLU A 731 44.83 15.10 24.98
N ALA A 732 44.00 16.07 24.60
CA ALA A 732 43.53 17.10 25.51
C ALA A 732 42.81 16.51 26.73
N GLY A 733 42.10 15.39 26.58
CA GLY A 733 41.46 14.65 27.66
C GLY A 733 42.42 14.15 28.74
N ALA A 734 43.68 13.84 28.39
CA ALA A 734 44.70 13.44 29.34
C ALA A 734 45.12 14.62 30.25
N ILE A 735 45.23 15.83 29.65
CA ILE A 735 45.52 17.06 30.35
C ILE A 735 44.39 17.42 31.32
N VAL A 736 43.12 17.38 30.83
CA VAL A 736 41.92 17.63 31.64
C VAL A 736 41.84 16.66 32.82
N LYS A 737 42.07 15.38 32.58
CA LYS A 737 42.07 14.34 33.62
C LYS A 737 43.16 14.55 34.67
N ALA A 738 44.39 14.92 34.22
CA ALA A 738 45.50 15.18 35.09
C ALA A 738 45.26 16.43 35.97
N ALA A 739 44.76 17.52 35.38
CA ALA A 739 44.44 18.74 36.08
C ALA A 739 43.26 18.54 37.08
N THR A 740 42.20 17.87 36.69
CA THR A 740 41.05 17.51 37.57
C THR A 740 41.50 16.62 38.74
N GLY A 741 42.43 15.71 38.47
CA GLY A 741 42.96 14.77 39.46
C GLY A 741 43.95 15.38 40.45
N ALA A 742 44.45 16.58 40.22
CA ALA A 742 45.46 17.24 41.07
C ALA A 742 44.91 17.57 42.47
N ASP A 743 43.65 18.02 42.56
CA ASP A 743 42.94 18.23 43.82
C ASP A 743 41.41 18.05 43.58
N ARG A 744 40.93 16.87 43.94
CA ARG A 744 39.50 16.52 43.72
C ARG A 744 38.50 17.24 44.59
N LYS A 745 38.96 17.95 45.64
CA LYS A 745 38.12 18.76 46.54
C LYS A 745 37.94 20.17 46.01
N LEU A 746 38.99 20.75 45.47
CA LEU A 746 38.99 22.14 45.06
C LEU A 746 38.71 22.31 43.57
N VAL A 747 39.21 21.40 42.68
CA VAL A 747 39.01 21.49 41.24
C VAL A 747 37.66 20.88 40.87
N THR A 748 36.70 21.71 40.46
CA THR A 748 35.33 21.32 40.12
C THR A 748 35.09 21.23 38.63
N GLY A 749 35.95 21.85 37.80
CA GLY A 749 35.88 21.80 36.36
C GLY A 749 37.20 22.17 35.69
N VAL A 750 37.41 21.57 34.50
CA VAL A 750 38.55 21.91 33.64
C VAL A 750 38.05 21.95 32.22
N ASN A 751 38.21 23.08 31.57
CA ASN A 751 37.78 23.28 30.18
C ASN A 751 38.98 23.61 29.28
N VAL A 752 39.09 22.99 28.13
CA VAL A 752 40.03 23.39 27.09
C VAL A 752 39.39 24.50 26.28
N PHE A 753 40.05 25.66 26.17
CA PHE A 753 39.50 26.79 25.45
C PHE A 753 40.34 27.22 24.25
N ASP A 754 41.63 26.81 24.19
CA ASP A 754 42.49 27.11 23.05
C ASP A 754 43.52 26.02 22.81
N ILE A 755 43.86 25.81 21.52
CA ILE A 755 44.96 24.96 21.08
C ILE A 755 45.76 25.73 20.06
N PHE A 756 47.05 25.92 20.34
CA PHE A 756 47.93 26.65 19.43
C PHE A 756 49.09 25.76 18.93
N GLU A 757 49.27 25.76 17.60
CA GLU A 757 50.40 25.11 16.93
C GLU A 757 51.16 26.19 16.13
N GLY A 758 52.44 26.26 16.28
CA GLY A 758 53.24 27.20 15.57
C GLY A 758 54.73 27.16 16.00
N ALA A 759 55.54 27.90 15.30
CA ALA A 759 56.99 27.88 15.53
C ALA A 759 57.42 28.22 16.95
N SER A 760 56.59 29.02 17.68
CA SER A 760 56.91 29.42 19.07
C SER A 760 56.75 28.33 20.10
N VAL A 761 56.11 27.22 19.76
CA VAL A 761 55.91 26.05 20.69
C VAL A 761 56.84 24.88 20.35
N GLY A 762 57.52 24.94 19.18
CA GLY A 762 58.46 23.95 18.68
C GLY A 762 57.81 22.93 17.73
N GLU A 763 58.64 22.33 16.88
CA GLU A 763 58.22 21.32 15.94
C GLU A 763 57.74 20.06 16.67
N GLY A 764 56.61 19.46 16.23
CA GLY A 764 56.05 18.28 16.84
C GLY A 764 55.29 18.53 18.15
N LYS A 765 55.11 19.80 18.56
CA LYS A 765 54.44 20.20 19.80
C LYS A 765 53.22 21.07 19.55
N LYS A 766 52.33 21.12 20.55
CA LYS A 766 51.17 22.02 20.61
C LYS A 766 51.07 22.63 22.02
N SER A 767 50.53 23.83 22.11
CA SER A 767 50.11 24.46 23.36
C SER A 767 48.63 24.23 23.57
N VAL A 768 48.25 23.65 24.70
CA VAL A 768 46.85 23.46 25.08
C VAL A 768 46.54 24.36 26.26
N ALA A 769 45.61 25.28 26.06
CA ALA A 769 45.16 26.20 27.12
C ALA A 769 43.91 25.63 27.79
N ILE A 770 43.97 25.57 29.11
CA ILE A 770 42.87 25.09 29.97
C ILE A 770 42.47 26.14 30.98
N GLU A 771 41.17 26.31 31.21
CA GLU A 771 40.58 27.03 32.34
C GLU A 771 40.26 26.02 33.43
N VAL A 772 40.81 26.21 34.61
CA VAL A 772 40.56 25.39 35.80
C VAL A 772 39.62 26.15 36.73
N GLN A 773 38.47 25.54 37.00
CA GLN A 773 37.48 26.08 37.95
C GLN A 773 37.78 25.53 39.36
N ILE A 774 38.00 26.42 40.27
CA ILE A 774 38.39 26.14 41.66
C ILE A 774 37.25 26.59 42.57
N GLN A 775 36.67 25.68 43.38
CA GLN A 775 35.63 25.95 44.31
C GLN A 775 36.17 25.80 45.74
N PRO A 776 36.41 26.90 46.48
CA PRO A 776 36.74 26.83 47.88
C PRO A 776 35.59 26.16 48.66
N VAL A 777 35.90 25.35 49.68
CA VAL A 777 34.87 24.60 50.42
C VAL A 777 34.77 25.08 51.86
N GLU A 778 35.92 25.28 52.59
CA GLU A 778 35.98 25.55 54.00
C GLU A 778 36.26 27.01 54.32
N ARG A 779 37.02 27.70 53.45
CA ARG A 779 37.45 29.12 53.64
C ARG A 779 37.78 29.73 52.28
N THR A 780 37.84 31.04 52.17
CA THR A 780 38.43 31.74 51.02
C THR A 780 39.91 31.36 50.94
N LEU A 781 40.37 31.01 49.71
CA LEU A 781 41.74 30.64 49.45
C LEU A 781 42.62 31.90 49.45
N THR A 782 43.84 31.77 50.07
CA THR A 782 44.89 32.79 50.05
C THR A 782 45.73 32.65 48.78
N ASP A 783 46.59 33.63 48.49
CA ASP A 783 47.50 33.54 47.33
C ASP A 783 48.49 32.35 47.49
N GLU A 784 48.93 32.02 48.73
CA GLU A 784 49.74 30.83 49.00
C GLU A 784 48.99 29.52 48.67
N ASP A 785 47.68 29.45 49.00
CA ASP A 785 46.86 28.28 48.66
C ASP A 785 46.74 28.10 47.11
N PHE A 786 46.56 29.22 46.39
CA PHE A 786 46.52 29.23 44.96
C PHE A 786 47.84 28.80 44.31
N GLU A 787 48.97 29.28 44.89
CA GLU A 787 50.27 28.90 44.39
C GLU A 787 50.53 27.41 44.59
N ALA A 788 50.24 26.90 45.84
CA ALA A 788 50.32 25.47 46.11
C ALA A 788 49.43 24.61 45.22
N LEU A 789 48.21 25.04 44.93
CA LEU A 789 47.32 24.34 44.00
C LEU A 789 47.83 24.39 42.56
N THR A 790 48.35 25.55 42.11
CA THR A 790 49.02 25.72 40.85
C THR A 790 50.15 24.73 40.63
N GLN A 791 51.02 24.64 41.62
CA GLN A 791 52.13 23.66 41.60
C GLN A 791 51.65 22.22 41.52
N LYS A 792 50.58 21.86 42.25
CA LYS A 792 49.99 20.53 42.19
C LYS A 792 49.41 20.24 40.76
N ILE A 793 48.73 21.21 40.17
CA ILE A 793 48.16 21.06 38.84
C ILE A 793 49.27 20.88 37.79
N VAL A 794 50.29 21.75 37.86
CA VAL A 794 51.43 21.68 36.93
C VAL A 794 52.17 20.35 37.09
N ALA A 795 52.48 19.96 38.33
CA ALA A 795 53.15 18.69 38.59
C ALA A 795 52.37 17.47 38.13
N SER A 796 51.03 17.50 38.31
CA SER A 796 50.15 16.43 37.84
C SER A 796 50.11 16.35 36.31
N VAL A 797 49.93 17.48 35.64
CA VAL A 797 49.90 17.51 34.15
C VAL A 797 51.25 17.09 33.60
N THR A 798 52.38 17.60 34.13
CA THR A 798 53.73 17.21 33.73
C THR A 798 53.96 15.70 33.90
N LYS A 799 53.59 15.17 35.05
CA LYS A 799 53.75 13.73 35.36
C LYS A 799 52.99 12.82 34.37
N PHE A 800 51.79 13.17 34.04
CA PHE A 800 50.93 12.28 33.20
C PHE A 800 51.00 12.55 31.72
N THR A 801 51.42 13.72 31.28
CA THR A 801 51.41 14.11 29.86
C THR A 801 52.79 14.56 29.32
N GLY A 802 53.76 14.70 30.15
CA GLY A 802 55.05 15.30 29.82
C GLY A 802 54.94 16.81 29.54
N GLY A 803 53.76 17.41 29.78
CA GLY A 803 53.49 18.82 29.49
C GLY A 803 54.27 19.79 30.35
N VAL A 804 54.77 20.86 29.71
CA VAL A 804 55.50 21.94 30.38
C VAL A 804 54.60 23.20 30.35
N LEU A 805 54.45 23.85 31.53
CA LEU A 805 53.72 25.10 31.60
C LEU A 805 54.36 26.14 30.69
N ARG A 806 53.61 26.75 29.82
CA ARG A 806 54.07 27.86 28.95
C ARG A 806 54.09 29.14 29.79
N SER A 807 55.26 29.73 29.92
CA SER A 807 55.50 31.00 30.57
C SER A 807 55.01 32.19 29.71
#